data_8a8277ccd3a3a761f1eb706618bc82e2
#
_entry.id   8a8277ccd3a3a761f1eb706618bc82e2
#
_cell.length_a   1.000
_cell.length_b   1.000
_cell.length_c   1.000
_cell.angle_alpha   90.00
_cell.angle_beta   90.00
_cell.angle_gamma   90.00
#
_symmetry.space_group_name_H-M   'P 1'
#
loop_
_entity.id
_entity.type
_entity.pdbx_description
1 polymer ?
#
loop_
_entity_poly.entity_id
_entity_poly.type
_entity_poly.pdbx_seq_one_letter_code
_entity_poly.pdbx_strand_id
1 'polypeptide(L)'
;MATPIVRLAMILAVAAPLGAQVPAIELHRGLVITHSVRIAPKVYRIAGRASLDSAAITIRGDDVTVDFAGATLEGIAPDSDPDLAAGVGIKVDGGRNVTIRNAHVRGYKLGILARGTRGLSLVDNDLSYNWKPRLYSLVEHESLVDWLSHHHNEKDEWLRFGAAAYLADVKGGEVHGNRVVQGMEALMLVRSDSLRIWNNVLSFNSGVGIGLYRSSDNVIMHNRVDFDVRGYSDRFYWRGQDSADLLIYEQSCRNIVAYNSMTHGGDGLFLWAGQQTMDTGEGGANDNLFYGNDFSFAPANSMEATFSRNVFARNRAEGSDYGMWGGYSYESRIVDNDFARNRTGIAIEHGQKNEITGNTFDHHVTAIQLWANKVEPSDWAYPKHHDTRSMGYHISRNWFVAQRVAMRIADTRESEISNNTVVTAETTFVVKDTALLSIHDNRDIHPEILDRGVWPRPARDSASPLAPTPITGAWSAFGDSLARRDRSVMIVTEWGPYDWQSPLLWPVDSSRRTPLPLRVLGPAGTWRVVGRRGIATISKDHGVTGDTIVVTPASGSDDWRLTLEYRGRNAITSPRGRSIAAGGSYQFWYERLTPNTDWDVRFYTWSDSTDPRTSPDAFARITKQAPIASQRTDRLDYMWYSPTIKPVPQSKYAIVATTKVTLAPGTYTLRTISDDAIRVSIDGKRVIDDWTPHESVVDTAPLRGGTHDLRVEYYQVDGWTELRVDFVRGTQRPGGSPGPH
;
A
#
# COMPACT_ATOMS: atom_id res chain seq x y z
N MET A 1 -85.65 -14.00 2.88
CA MET A 1 -84.87 -13.95 4.14
C MET A 1 -83.85 -15.07 4.07
N ALA A 2 -82.66 -14.82 3.81
CA ALA A 2 -81.55 -15.78 3.74
C ALA A 2 -80.40 -15.26 4.61
N THR A 3 -80.09 -15.89 5.64
CA THR A 3 -79.02 -15.61 6.64
C THR A 3 -77.70 -16.13 6.12
N PRO A 4 -76.62 -15.35 6.10
CA PRO A 4 -75.29 -15.86 5.71
C PRO A 4 -74.60 -16.56 6.89
N ILE A 5 -74.14 -17.78 6.65
CA ILE A 5 -73.30 -18.58 7.55
C ILE A 5 -71.84 -18.05 7.45
N VAL A 6 -71.37 -17.50 8.52
CA VAL A 6 -69.94 -17.12 8.68
C VAL A 6 -69.15 -18.38 9.05
N ARG A 7 -68.25 -18.83 8.15
CA ARG A 7 -67.25 -19.87 8.45
C ARG A 7 -66.04 -19.24 9.09
N LEU A 8 -65.81 -19.52 10.36
CA LEU A 8 -64.62 -19.20 11.12
C LEU A 8 -63.49 -20.14 10.69
N ALA A 9 -62.51 -19.64 9.95
CA ALA A 9 -61.29 -20.39 9.61
C ALA A 9 -60.34 -20.32 10.79
N MET A 10 -60.14 -21.44 11.46
CA MET A 10 -59.14 -21.59 12.52
C MET A 10 -57.77 -21.70 11.87
N ILE A 11 -56.93 -20.65 12.00
CA ILE A 11 -55.51 -20.66 11.56
C ILE A 11 -54.73 -21.40 12.66
N LEU A 12 -54.35 -22.66 12.41
CA LEU A 12 -53.35 -23.35 13.19
C LEU A 12 -52.00 -22.66 12.92
N ALA A 13 -51.50 -21.88 13.85
CA ALA A 13 -50.11 -21.46 13.90
C ALA A 13 -49.24 -22.68 14.21
N VAL A 14 -48.61 -23.24 13.19
CA VAL A 14 -47.56 -24.24 13.39
C VAL A 14 -46.37 -23.48 14.01
N ALA A 15 -46.13 -23.66 15.29
CA ALA A 15 -44.92 -23.21 15.96
C ALA A 15 -43.74 -23.93 15.28
N ALA A 16 -42.89 -23.19 14.59
CA ALA A 16 -41.62 -23.71 14.12
C ALA A 16 -40.84 -24.25 15.33
N PRO A 17 -40.19 -25.42 15.23
CA PRO A 17 -39.40 -25.94 16.34
C PRO A 17 -38.32 -24.90 16.69
N LEU A 18 -38.24 -24.54 17.98
CA LEU A 18 -37.07 -23.80 18.51
C LEU A 18 -35.85 -24.62 18.18
N GLY A 19 -35.07 -24.16 17.22
CA GLY A 19 -33.81 -24.80 16.86
C GLY A 19 -32.98 -24.99 18.13
N ALA A 20 -32.50 -26.22 18.33
CA ALA A 20 -31.62 -26.53 19.45
C ALA A 20 -30.48 -25.49 19.49
N GLN A 21 -30.40 -24.73 20.57
CA GLN A 21 -29.31 -23.75 20.73
C GLN A 21 -28.01 -24.53 20.72
N VAL A 22 -27.17 -24.25 19.71
CA VAL A 22 -25.79 -24.78 19.62
C VAL A 22 -25.09 -24.40 20.92
N PRO A 23 -24.50 -25.37 21.67
CA PRO A 23 -23.89 -25.08 22.97
C PRO A 23 -22.75 -24.06 22.78
N ALA A 24 -22.71 -23.07 23.68
CA ALA A 24 -21.60 -22.09 23.69
C ALA A 24 -20.39 -22.74 24.38
N ILE A 25 -19.22 -22.63 23.71
CA ILE A 25 -17.95 -23.10 24.24
C ILE A 25 -16.99 -21.92 24.50
N GLU A 26 -15.99 -22.14 25.35
CA GLU A 26 -14.92 -21.20 25.60
C GLU A 26 -13.67 -21.52 24.78
N LEU A 27 -12.98 -20.47 24.33
CA LEU A 27 -11.71 -20.61 23.63
C LEU A 27 -10.57 -20.82 24.65
N HIS A 28 -9.68 -21.72 24.32
CA HIS A 28 -8.41 -21.91 24.99
C HIS A 28 -7.32 -22.25 23.96
N ARG A 29 -6.05 -22.06 24.33
CA ARG A 29 -4.93 -22.38 23.45
C ARG A 29 -4.97 -23.83 22.98
N GLY A 30 -4.81 -24.00 21.65
CA GLY A 30 -4.74 -25.32 21.02
C GLY A 30 -6.09 -26.02 20.85
N LEU A 31 -7.20 -25.34 21.11
CA LEU A 31 -8.53 -25.87 20.84
C LEU A 31 -8.66 -26.26 19.37
N VAL A 32 -9.16 -27.47 19.12
CA VAL A 32 -9.52 -27.96 17.79
C VAL A 32 -11.03 -28.11 17.72
N ILE A 33 -11.65 -27.37 16.80
CA ILE A 33 -13.11 -27.36 16.58
C ILE A 33 -13.38 -28.22 15.35
N THR A 34 -14.20 -29.27 15.52
CA THR A 34 -14.53 -30.25 14.46
C THR A 34 -16.04 -30.35 14.16
N HIS A 35 -16.85 -29.55 14.80
CA HIS A 35 -18.30 -29.49 14.59
C HIS A 35 -18.81 -28.07 14.83
N SER A 36 -20.03 -27.81 14.41
CA SER A 36 -20.59 -26.45 14.54
C SER A 36 -20.78 -26.07 16.02
N VAL A 37 -20.27 -24.85 16.34
CA VAL A 37 -20.30 -24.35 17.73
C VAL A 37 -20.58 -22.84 17.72
N ARG A 38 -21.03 -22.36 18.87
CA ARG A 38 -21.08 -20.93 19.21
C ARG A 38 -20.03 -20.63 20.27
N ILE A 39 -19.30 -19.53 20.11
CA ILE A 39 -18.29 -19.10 21.08
C ILE A 39 -18.95 -18.19 22.11
N ALA A 40 -18.63 -18.37 23.40
CA ALA A 40 -19.10 -17.46 24.45
C ALA A 40 -18.54 -16.03 24.21
N PRO A 41 -19.43 -14.99 24.18
CA PRO A 41 -19.05 -13.64 23.78
C PRO A 41 -18.23 -12.92 24.87
N LYS A 42 -16.93 -13.10 24.86
CA LYS A 42 -15.95 -12.40 25.73
C LYS A 42 -14.62 -12.17 25.04
N VAL A 43 -13.69 -11.51 25.70
CA VAL A 43 -12.31 -11.32 25.22
C VAL A 43 -11.45 -12.50 25.67
N TYR A 44 -10.87 -13.20 24.72
CA TYR A 44 -9.92 -14.30 24.92
C TYR A 44 -8.51 -13.82 24.57
N ARG A 45 -7.62 -13.73 25.56
CA ARG A 45 -6.23 -13.36 25.36
C ARG A 45 -5.36 -14.60 25.21
N ILE A 46 -5.08 -14.96 23.96
CA ILE A 46 -4.28 -16.14 23.61
C ILE A 46 -3.13 -15.67 22.72
N ALA A 47 -1.97 -15.45 23.31
CA ALA A 47 -0.80 -14.91 22.57
C ALA A 47 -0.44 -15.78 21.36
N GLY A 48 -0.09 -15.17 20.22
CA GLY A 48 0.45 -15.86 19.07
C GLY A 48 1.82 -16.48 19.36
N ARG A 49 2.21 -17.51 18.62
CA ARG A 49 3.55 -18.08 18.63
C ARG A 49 4.32 -17.62 17.41
N ALA A 50 5.62 -17.55 17.46
CA ALA A 50 6.46 -17.14 16.32
C ALA A 50 6.28 -18.07 15.11
N SER A 51 6.12 -19.38 15.34
CA SER A 51 5.83 -20.35 14.26
C SER A 51 4.42 -20.17 13.71
N LEU A 52 4.28 -20.15 12.39
CA LEU A 52 3.00 -20.13 11.67
C LEU A 52 2.36 -21.53 11.55
N ASP A 53 3.02 -22.59 11.99
CA ASP A 53 2.49 -23.96 11.99
C ASP A 53 1.43 -24.19 13.07
N SER A 54 1.49 -23.40 14.16
CA SER A 54 0.55 -23.51 15.29
C SER A 54 -0.31 -22.26 15.42
N ALA A 55 -1.63 -22.44 15.43
CA ALA A 55 -2.60 -21.38 15.66
C ALA A 55 -3.06 -21.32 17.14
N ALA A 56 -3.65 -20.19 17.53
CA ALA A 56 -4.33 -20.09 18.82
C ALA A 56 -5.49 -21.10 18.89
N ILE A 57 -6.29 -21.21 17.83
CA ILE A 57 -7.32 -22.24 17.64
C ILE A 57 -7.26 -22.82 16.20
N THR A 58 -7.76 -24.05 16.04
CA THR A 58 -7.81 -24.71 14.73
C THR A 58 -9.24 -25.20 14.47
N ILE A 59 -9.70 -25.05 13.23
CA ILE A 59 -10.98 -25.55 12.73
C ILE A 59 -10.69 -26.63 11.69
N ARG A 60 -11.33 -27.80 11.82
CA ARG A 60 -11.23 -28.93 10.89
C ARG A 60 -12.58 -29.59 10.69
N GLY A 61 -12.78 -30.19 9.54
CA GLY A 61 -13.96 -30.99 9.22
C GLY A 61 -14.84 -30.36 8.17
N ASP A 62 -15.89 -31.09 7.82
CA ASP A 62 -16.88 -30.69 6.82
C ASP A 62 -18.14 -30.12 7.50
N ASP A 63 -18.78 -29.15 6.82
CA ASP A 63 -20.05 -28.54 7.25
C ASP A 63 -19.99 -27.90 8.66
N VAL A 64 -18.83 -27.30 8.99
CA VAL A 64 -18.56 -26.70 10.31
C VAL A 64 -18.85 -25.20 10.27
N THR A 65 -19.75 -24.75 11.14
CA THR A 65 -19.99 -23.30 11.37
C THR A 65 -19.50 -22.92 12.77
N VAL A 66 -18.58 -21.99 12.83
CA VAL A 66 -18.09 -21.38 14.08
C VAL A 66 -18.63 -19.96 14.18
N ASP A 67 -19.64 -19.76 15.04
CA ASP A 67 -20.21 -18.44 15.31
C ASP A 67 -19.56 -17.86 16.56
N PHE A 68 -18.75 -16.84 16.38
CA PHE A 68 -18.07 -16.17 17.49
C PHE A 68 -18.99 -15.28 18.31
N ALA A 69 -20.20 -14.98 17.82
CA ALA A 69 -21.18 -14.17 18.53
C ALA A 69 -20.62 -12.83 19.09
N GLY A 70 -19.66 -12.24 18.41
CA GLY A 70 -18.96 -11.01 18.84
C GLY A 70 -17.81 -11.25 19.84
N ALA A 71 -17.39 -12.49 20.06
CA ALA A 71 -16.20 -12.78 20.86
C ALA A 71 -14.93 -12.22 20.21
N THR A 72 -14.02 -11.72 21.05
CA THR A 72 -12.70 -11.19 20.61
C THR A 72 -11.60 -12.19 20.92
N LEU A 73 -10.81 -12.56 19.92
CA LEU A 73 -9.55 -13.30 20.06
C LEU A 73 -8.38 -12.32 19.89
N GLU A 74 -7.56 -12.18 20.94
CA GLU A 74 -6.52 -11.16 21.07
C GLU A 74 -5.15 -11.80 21.29
N GLY A 75 -4.21 -11.53 20.35
CA GLY A 75 -2.87 -12.13 20.34
C GLY A 75 -1.80 -11.36 21.10
N ILE A 76 -1.93 -10.04 21.19
CA ILE A 76 -1.04 -9.15 21.95
C ILE A 76 -1.87 -8.24 22.85
N ALA A 77 -1.25 -7.66 23.87
CA ALA A 77 -1.94 -6.73 24.77
C ALA A 77 -2.42 -5.48 24.00
N PRO A 78 -3.56 -4.89 24.37
CA PRO A 78 -4.02 -3.61 23.84
C PRO A 78 -2.92 -2.54 23.99
N ASP A 79 -2.85 -1.62 23.04
CA ASP A 79 -1.85 -0.54 22.99
C ASP A 79 -0.37 -1.00 22.77
N SER A 80 -0.11 -2.30 22.55
CA SER A 80 1.20 -2.79 22.11
C SER A 80 1.50 -2.33 20.68
N ASP A 81 2.79 -2.22 20.35
CA ASP A 81 3.21 -1.93 18.97
C ASP A 81 2.77 -3.07 18.04
N PRO A 82 2.19 -2.76 16.87
CA PRO A 82 1.63 -3.78 15.97
C PRO A 82 2.65 -4.78 15.43
N ASP A 83 3.93 -4.40 15.33
CA ASP A 83 5.04 -5.26 14.89
C ASP A 83 5.39 -6.38 15.89
N LEU A 84 4.88 -6.31 17.11
CA LEU A 84 5.01 -7.36 18.12
C LEU A 84 4.00 -8.51 17.91
N ALA A 85 2.98 -8.32 17.08
CA ALA A 85 1.99 -9.37 16.80
C ALA A 85 2.66 -10.53 16.05
N ALA A 86 2.36 -11.76 16.46
CA ALA A 86 3.00 -12.96 15.93
C ALA A 86 2.01 -14.11 15.77
N GLY A 87 2.37 -15.11 14.96
CA GLY A 87 1.65 -16.37 14.82
C GLY A 87 0.28 -16.23 14.16
N VAL A 88 -0.55 -17.25 14.32
CA VAL A 88 -1.85 -17.41 13.69
C VAL A 88 -2.95 -17.38 14.75
N GLY A 89 -3.98 -16.56 14.54
CA GLY A 89 -5.17 -16.54 15.40
C GLY A 89 -6.04 -17.78 15.17
N ILE A 90 -6.60 -17.92 13.99
CA ILE A 90 -7.47 -19.04 13.59
C ILE A 90 -6.86 -19.75 12.38
N LYS A 91 -6.66 -21.05 12.47
CA LYS A 91 -6.30 -21.90 11.33
C LYS A 91 -7.49 -22.70 10.87
N VAL A 92 -7.85 -22.65 9.59
CA VAL A 92 -8.75 -23.61 8.93
C VAL A 92 -7.89 -24.60 8.16
N ASP A 93 -7.97 -25.86 8.52
CA ASP A 93 -7.06 -26.92 8.02
C ASP A 93 -7.88 -27.95 7.20
N GLY A 94 -8.04 -27.66 5.90
CA GLY A 94 -8.86 -28.44 4.99
C GLY A 94 -10.37 -28.28 5.20
N GLY A 95 -11.12 -29.31 4.86
CA GLY A 95 -12.56 -29.40 5.02
C GLY A 95 -13.40 -28.78 3.90
N ARG A 96 -14.72 -28.98 3.99
CA ARG A 96 -15.71 -28.43 3.06
C ARG A 96 -16.77 -27.66 3.83
N ASN A 97 -17.31 -26.58 3.22
CA ASN A 97 -18.38 -25.76 3.77
C ASN A 97 -18.06 -25.26 5.20
N VAL A 98 -16.88 -24.69 5.38
CA VAL A 98 -16.46 -24.13 6.67
C VAL A 98 -16.85 -22.67 6.75
N THR A 99 -17.59 -22.30 7.82
CA THR A 99 -18.03 -20.92 8.04
C THR A 99 -17.44 -20.37 9.34
N ILE A 100 -16.83 -19.17 9.26
CA ILE A 100 -16.41 -18.36 10.41
C ILE A 100 -17.18 -17.05 10.35
N ARG A 101 -17.92 -16.72 11.41
CA ARG A 101 -18.71 -15.49 11.44
C ARG A 101 -18.72 -14.80 12.79
N ASN A 102 -18.98 -13.48 12.75
CA ASN A 102 -19.11 -12.61 13.92
C ASN A 102 -17.88 -12.64 14.85
N ALA A 103 -16.69 -12.86 14.31
CA ALA A 103 -15.44 -12.91 15.07
C ALA A 103 -14.75 -11.54 15.10
N HIS A 104 -14.14 -11.18 16.23
CA HIS A 104 -13.14 -10.13 16.31
C HIS A 104 -11.77 -10.79 16.54
N VAL A 105 -10.85 -10.68 15.56
CA VAL A 105 -9.51 -11.30 15.64
C VAL A 105 -8.44 -10.26 15.42
N ARG A 106 -7.60 -10.00 16.42
CA ARG A 106 -6.57 -8.95 16.36
C ARG A 106 -5.27 -9.33 17.06
N GLY A 107 -4.18 -8.67 16.68
CA GLY A 107 -2.88 -8.85 17.32
C GLY A 107 -2.16 -10.14 16.95
N TYR A 108 -2.43 -10.70 15.76
CA TYR A 108 -1.71 -11.84 15.18
C TYR A 108 -0.99 -11.42 13.88
N LYS A 109 0.08 -12.14 13.49
CA LYS A 109 0.67 -11.96 12.17
C LYS A 109 -0.28 -12.39 11.06
N LEU A 110 -0.99 -13.48 11.29
CA LEU A 110 -2.11 -13.94 10.46
C LEU A 110 -3.36 -14.06 11.34
N GLY A 111 -4.39 -13.24 11.07
CA GLY A 111 -5.65 -13.30 11.78
C GLY A 111 -6.36 -14.64 11.54
N ILE A 112 -6.63 -14.95 10.26
CA ILE A 112 -7.16 -16.22 9.79
C ILE A 112 -6.21 -16.77 8.71
N LEU A 113 -5.80 -18.03 8.86
CA LEU A 113 -5.07 -18.80 7.84
C LEU A 113 -5.91 -19.99 7.42
N ALA A 114 -6.45 -20.00 6.21
CA ALA A 114 -7.17 -21.13 5.63
C ALA A 114 -6.30 -21.85 4.58
N ARG A 115 -6.25 -23.16 4.64
CA ARG A 115 -5.49 -23.98 3.68
C ARG A 115 -6.31 -25.18 3.19
N GLY A 116 -6.40 -25.32 1.86
CA GLY A 116 -6.99 -26.49 1.21
C GLY A 116 -8.49 -26.66 1.45
N THR A 117 -9.22 -25.60 1.74
CA THR A 117 -10.65 -25.63 2.08
C THR A 117 -11.50 -25.47 0.82
N ARG A 118 -12.62 -26.16 0.75
CA ARG A 118 -13.63 -26.00 -0.31
C ARG A 118 -14.90 -25.38 0.26
N GLY A 119 -15.37 -24.28 -0.34
CA GLY A 119 -16.57 -23.61 0.14
C GLY A 119 -16.34 -22.90 1.50
N LEU A 120 -15.25 -22.12 1.61
CA LEU A 120 -14.98 -21.31 2.80
C LEU A 120 -15.89 -20.10 2.85
N SER A 121 -16.52 -19.83 4.01
CA SER A 121 -17.32 -18.62 4.24
C SER A 121 -16.74 -17.80 5.41
N LEU A 122 -16.32 -16.56 5.11
CA LEU A 122 -15.92 -15.58 6.11
C LEU A 122 -16.97 -14.46 6.12
N VAL A 123 -17.75 -14.35 7.19
CA VAL A 123 -18.97 -13.52 7.21
C VAL A 123 -19.00 -12.62 8.44
N ASP A 124 -19.16 -11.32 8.23
CA ASP A 124 -19.35 -10.32 9.29
C ASP A 124 -18.27 -10.37 10.41
N ASN A 125 -17.00 -10.59 10.02
CA ASN A 125 -15.88 -10.59 10.95
C ASN A 125 -15.18 -9.22 10.98
N ASP A 126 -14.67 -8.81 12.14
CA ASP A 126 -13.71 -7.72 12.28
C ASP A 126 -12.31 -8.30 12.53
N LEU A 127 -11.46 -8.20 11.51
CA LEU A 127 -10.09 -8.70 11.51
C LEU A 127 -9.08 -7.55 11.54
N SER A 128 -9.47 -6.40 12.08
CA SER A 128 -8.67 -5.18 12.15
C SER A 128 -7.56 -5.27 13.20
N TYR A 129 -6.53 -4.40 13.08
CA TYR A 129 -5.44 -4.26 14.05
C TYR A 129 -4.62 -5.53 14.24
N ASN A 130 -4.41 -6.28 13.17
CA ASN A 130 -3.43 -7.35 13.10
C ASN A 130 -2.04 -6.78 12.81
N TRP A 131 -1.04 -7.65 12.63
CA TRP A 131 0.35 -7.28 12.43
C TRP A 131 0.56 -6.27 11.30
N LYS A 132 1.46 -5.34 11.53
CA LYS A 132 2.08 -4.49 10.52
C LYS A 132 3.47 -4.06 11.01
N PRO A 133 4.47 -3.96 10.13
CA PRO A 133 5.78 -3.48 10.50
C PRO A 133 5.75 -1.97 10.74
N ARG A 134 6.70 -1.49 11.53
CA ARG A 134 7.01 -0.06 11.59
C ARG A 134 7.61 0.38 10.26
N LEU A 135 7.22 1.56 9.77
CA LEU A 135 7.80 2.19 8.60
C LEU A 135 8.97 3.09 8.97
N TYR A 136 9.92 3.17 8.07
CA TYR A 136 11.14 3.97 8.23
C TYR A 136 11.20 5.18 7.29
N SER A 137 10.26 5.30 6.36
CA SER A 137 10.07 6.49 5.55
C SER A 137 9.83 7.70 6.46
N LEU A 138 10.44 8.82 6.12
CA LEU A 138 10.37 10.07 6.85
C LEU A 138 9.49 11.07 6.10
N VAL A 139 9.17 12.18 6.72
CA VAL A 139 8.53 13.32 6.05
C VAL A 139 9.44 13.97 5.01
N GLU A 140 10.74 13.73 5.07
CA GLU A 140 11.74 14.28 4.14
C GLU A 140 11.95 13.41 2.91
N HIS A 141 11.89 12.08 3.05
CA HIS A 141 12.03 11.14 1.94
C HIS A 141 11.54 9.74 2.29
N GLU A 142 11.30 8.93 1.27
CA GLU A 142 11.02 7.51 1.40
C GLU A 142 12.25 6.74 1.90
N SER A 143 12.02 5.57 2.52
CA SER A 143 13.05 4.57 2.79
C SER A 143 12.82 3.34 1.92
N LEU A 144 13.88 2.82 1.33
CA LEU A 144 13.80 1.64 0.47
C LEU A 144 13.40 0.38 1.25
N VAL A 145 13.75 0.32 2.53
CA VAL A 145 13.37 -0.80 3.41
C VAL A 145 11.85 -0.98 3.55
N ASP A 146 11.07 0.05 3.25
CA ASP A 146 9.62 0.00 3.32
C ASP A 146 8.97 -0.53 2.02
N TRP A 147 9.73 -0.72 0.94
CA TRP A 147 9.21 -1.21 -0.33
C TRP A 147 8.75 -2.66 -0.23
N LEU A 148 7.65 -2.96 -0.92
CA LEU A 148 7.08 -4.31 -0.96
C LEU A 148 7.59 -5.05 -2.20
N SER A 149 8.52 -5.97 -2.02
CA SER A 149 9.05 -6.79 -3.10
C SER A 149 8.19 -8.04 -3.30
N HIS A 150 6.97 -7.89 -3.83
CA HIS A 150 6.05 -9.02 -4.05
C HIS A 150 6.57 -10.05 -5.07
N HIS A 151 7.51 -9.67 -5.92
CA HIS A 151 8.14 -10.56 -6.90
C HIS A 151 9.12 -11.57 -6.29
N HIS A 152 9.60 -11.33 -5.08
CA HIS A 152 10.41 -12.30 -4.35
C HIS A 152 9.53 -13.23 -3.52
N ASN A 153 9.09 -14.35 -4.10
CA ASN A 153 8.20 -15.31 -3.46
C ASN A 153 8.95 -16.56 -3.04
N GLU A 154 9.05 -16.78 -1.74
CA GLU A 154 9.57 -18.02 -1.20
C GLU A 154 8.50 -19.11 -1.22
N LYS A 155 8.77 -20.22 -1.88
CA LYS A 155 7.87 -21.39 -1.95
C LYS A 155 6.46 -21.03 -2.43
N ASP A 156 6.35 -20.05 -3.34
CA ASP A 156 5.07 -19.54 -3.83
C ASP A 156 4.12 -19.04 -2.73
N GLU A 157 4.65 -18.38 -1.71
CA GLU A 157 3.91 -17.89 -0.53
C GLU A 157 4.32 -16.47 -0.15
N TRP A 158 3.35 -15.69 0.33
CA TRP A 158 3.58 -14.32 0.83
C TRP A 158 3.39 -14.18 2.34
N LEU A 159 3.57 -15.25 3.09
CA LEU A 159 3.39 -15.30 4.54
C LEU A 159 4.26 -14.30 5.32
N ARG A 160 5.39 -13.90 4.74
CA ARG A 160 6.26 -12.89 5.36
C ARG A 160 5.58 -11.55 5.59
N PHE A 161 4.66 -11.17 4.70
CA PHE A 161 3.92 -9.91 4.82
C PHE A 161 2.79 -9.96 5.86
N GLY A 162 2.43 -11.15 6.38
CA GLY A 162 1.25 -11.30 7.23
C GLY A 162 -0.05 -11.06 6.45
N ALA A 163 -1.18 -11.24 7.09
CA ALA A 163 -2.48 -10.82 6.57
C ALA A 163 -3.57 -10.92 7.64
N ALA A 164 -4.63 -10.14 7.54
CA ALA A 164 -5.81 -10.34 8.37
C ALA A 164 -6.52 -11.66 8.01
N ALA A 165 -6.66 -11.96 6.70
CA ALA A 165 -7.09 -13.25 6.19
C ALA A 165 -6.17 -13.72 5.06
N TYR A 166 -5.57 -14.89 5.19
CA TYR A 166 -4.70 -15.52 4.21
C TYR A 166 -5.31 -16.86 3.76
N LEU A 167 -5.72 -16.93 2.50
CA LEU A 167 -6.42 -18.06 1.90
C LEU A 167 -5.49 -18.75 0.90
N ALA A 168 -5.04 -19.95 1.21
CA ALA A 168 -4.16 -20.74 0.34
C ALA A 168 -4.85 -22.02 -0.13
N ASP A 169 -4.86 -22.24 -1.44
CA ASP A 169 -5.46 -23.43 -2.06
C ASP A 169 -6.97 -23.59 -1.71
N VAL A 170 -7.68 -22.47 -1.57
CA VAL A 170 -9.12 -22.44 -1.28
C VAL A 170 -9.92 -22.46 -2.59
N LYS A 171 -10.96 -23.29 -2.67
CA LYS A 171 -11.80 -23.42 -3.86
C LYS A 171 -13.27 -23.11 -3.53
N GLY A 172 -13.75 -22.01 -4.06
CA GLY A 172 -15.14 -21.56 -3.86
C GLY A 172 -15.42 -21.08 -2.43
N GLY A 173 -16.55 -20.42 -2.28
CA GLY A 173 -17.00 -19.85 -1.02
C GLY A 173 -17.24 -18.35 -1.08
N GLU A 174 -17.47 -17.74 0.06
CA GLU A 174 -17.84 -16.33 0.14
C GLU A 174 -17.06 -15.60 1.24
N VAL A 175 -16.63 -14.39 0.93
CA VAL A 175 -16.00 -13.48 1.89
C VAL A 175 -16.79 -12.18 1.85
N HIS A 176 -17.64 -11.94 2.85
CA HIS A 176 -18.50 -10.75 2.83
C HIS A 176 -18.83 -10.17 4.20
N GLY A 177 -19.14 -8.88 4.22
CA GLY A 177 -19.47 -8.17 5.46
C GLY A 177 -18.29 -7.99 6.41
N ASN A 178 -17.07 -8.36 6.00
CA ASN A 178 -15.91 -8.28 6.87
C ASN A 178 -15.32 -6.88 6.90
N ARG A 179 -14.68 -6.56 8.02
CA ARG A 179 -13.95 -5.32 8.24
C ARG A 179 -12.49 -5.63 8.56
N VAL A 180 -11.58 -4.98 7.81
CA VAL A 180 -10.13 -5.02 8.08
C VAL A 180 -9.56 -3.63 7.92
N VAL A 181 -9.05 -3.07 8.99
CA VAL A 181 -8.34 -1.78 8.95
C VAL A 181 -7.09 -1.86 9.81
N GLN A 182 -6.10 -1.03 9.49
CA GLN A 182 -4.91 -0.86 10.33
C GLN A 182 -4.08 -2.15 10.50
N GLY A 183 -4.08 -3.01 9.48
CA GLY A 183 -3.18 -4.15 9.33
C GLY A 183 -2.07 -3.89 8.32
N MET A 184 -1.39 -4.95 7.91
CA MET A 184 -0.45 -4.95 6.77
C MET A 184 -1.20 -5.32 5.50
N GLU A 185 -1.52 -6.59 5.29
CA GLU A 185 -2.34 -7.09 4.19
C GLU A 185 -3.74 -7.41 4.72
N ALA A 186 -4.80 -7.01 4.00
CA ALA A 186 -6.14 -7.31 4.50
C ALA A 186 -6.61 -8.71 4.08
N LEU A 187 -6.71 -9.00 2.79
CA LEU A 187 -7.17 -10.29 2.26
C LEU A 187 -6.22 -10.79 1.18
N MET A 188 -5.55 -11.91 1.41
CA MET A 188 -4.62 -12.52 0.47
C MET A 188 -5.14 -13.86 -0.03
N LEU A 189 -5.25 -14.00 -1.35
CA LEU A 189 -5.61 -15.22 -2.05
C LEU A 189 -4.38 -15.79 -2.76
N VAL A 190 -3.98 -16.99 -2.39
CA VAL A 190 -2.85 -17.70 -2.97
C VAL A 190 -3.33 -19.03 -3.55
N ARG A 191 -3.28 -19.21 -4.86
CA ARG A 191 -3.84 -20.37 -5.56
C ARG A 191 -5.30 -20.67 -5.16
N SER A 192 -6.08 -19.59 -5.00
CA SER A 192 -7.45 -19.67 -4.49
C SER A 192 -8.44 -19.13 -5.52
N ASP A 193 -9.36 -19.98 -5.95
CA ASP A 193 -10.23 -19.72 -7.09
C ASP A 193 -11.72 -19.78 -6.76
N SER A 194 -12.51 -19.14 -7.61
CA SER A 194 -13.98 -19.21 -7.60
C SER A 194 -14.62 -18.70 -6.30
N LEU A 195 -13.99 -17.75 -5.62
CA LEU A 195 -14.54 -17.06 -4.45
C LEU A 195 -15.41 -15.87 -4.87
N ARG A 196 -16.43 -15.58 -4.07
CA ARG A 196 -17.24 -14.35 -4.14
C ARG A 196 -16.86 -13.44 -2.97
N ILE A 197 -16.31 -12.28 -3.27
CA ILE A 197 -15.77 -11.32 -2.30
C ILE A 197 -16.55 -10.01 -2.45
N TRP A 198 -17.40 -9.68 -1.45
CA TRP A 198 -18.33 -8.58 -1.60
C TRP A 198 -18.74 -7.94 -0.26
N ASN A 199 -19.13 -6.65 -0.30
CA ASN A 199 -19.55 -5.89 0.89
C ASN A 199 -18.50 -5.86 2.03
N ASN A 200 -17.21 -5.94 1.71
CA ASN A 200 -16.16 -5.83 2.71
C ASN A 200 -15.64 -4.38 2.80
N VAL A 201 -15.12 -4.01 3.96
CA VAL A 201 -14.33 -2.80 4.20
C VAL A 201 -12.90 -3.25 4.52
N LEU A 202 -11.99 -3.11 3.56
CA LEU A 202 -10.60 -3.55 3.62
C LEU A 202 -9.71 -2.34 3.34
N SER A 203 -9.65 -1.39 4.29
CA SER A 203 -9.11 -0.05 4.04
C SER A 203 -8.11 0.37 5.12
N PHE A 204 -7.24 1.34 4.81
CA PHE A 204 -6.23 1.86 5.74
C PHE A 204 -5.24 0.79 6.21
N ASN A 205 -4.86 -0.14 5.34
CA ASN A 205 -3.81 -1.10 5.62
C ASN A 205 -2.46 -0.61 5.06
N SER A 206 -1.37 -1.06 5.64
CA SER A 206 -0.03 -0.57 5.31
C SER A 206 0.63 -1.33 4.15
N GLY A 207 -0.13 -2.10 3.39
CA GLY A 207 0.35 -2.89 2.26
C GLY A 207 -0.72 -3.04 1.20
N VAL A 208 -1.44 -4.15 1.18
CA VAL A 208 -2.42 -4.48 0.15
C VAL A 208 -3.80 -4.71 0.75
N GLY A 209 -4.82 -4.15 0.11
CA GLY A 209 -6.22 -4.39 0.46
C GLY A 209 -6.68 -5.80 0.05
N ILE A 210 -6.63 -6.12 -1.23
CA ILE A 210 -6.90 -7.46 -1.76
C ILE A 210 -5.74 -7.89 -2.65
N GLY A 211 -5.12 -9.02 -2.36
CA GLY A 211 -4.05 -9.60 -3.16
C GLY A 211 -4.42 -10.96 -3.77
N LEU A 212 -4.13 -11.13 -5.05
CA LEU A 212 -4.32 -12.37 -5.80
C LEU A 212 -2.98 -12.86 -6.33
N TYR A 213 -2.59 -14.06 -5.97
CA TYR A 213 -1.42 -14.76 -6.50
C TYR A 213 -1.83 -16.11 -7.07
N ARG A 214 -1.70 -16.29 -8.37
CA ARG A 214 -2.17 -17.50 -9.10
C ARG A 214 -3.62 -17.86 -8.72
N SER A 215 -4.49 -16.87 -8.63
CA SER A 215 -5.87 -16.98 -8.15
C SER A 215 -6.84 -16.50 -9.23
N SER A 216 -7.67 -17.38 -9.72
CA SER A 216 -8.48 -17.20 -10.92
C SER A 216 -9.98 -17.39 -10.66
N ASP A 217 -10.80 -16.90 -11.59
CA ASP A 217 -12.25 -17.09 -11.60
C ASP A 217 -12.96 -16.52 -10.36
N ASN A 218 -12.35 -15.55 -9.67
CA ASN A 218 -12.94 -14.89 -8.50
C ASN A 218 -13.86 -13.72 -8.92
N VAL A 219 -14.88 -13.46 -8.10
CA VAL A 219 -15.79 -12.33 -8.26
C VAL A 219 -15.62 -11.37 -7.10
N ILE A 220 -15.09 -10.18 -7.36
CA ILE A 220 -14.76 -9.15 -6.38
C ILE A 220 -15.62 -7.93 -6.65
N MET A 221 -16.69 -7.73 -5.86
CA MET A 221 -17.68 -6.70 -6.15
C MET A 221 -18.11 -5.93 -4.90
N HIS A 222 -18.42 -4.64 -5.08
CA HIS A 222 -19.01 -3.82 -4.02
C HIS A 222 -18.19 -3.77 -2.72
N ASN A 223 -16.86 -3.81 -2.80
CA ASN A 223 -15.97 -3.66 -1.66
C ASN A 223 -15.47 -2.22 -1.55
N ARG A 224 -15.19 -1.77 -0.34
CA ARG A 224 -14.39 -0.57 -0.05
C ARG A 224 -12.98 -1.02 0.29
N VAL A 225 -12.04 -0.63 -0.55
CA VAL A 225 -10.63 -1.01 -0.44
C VAL A 225 -9.85 0.28 -0.69
N ASP A 226 -9.96 1.22 0.26
CA ASP A 226 -9.46 2.59 0.11
C ASP A 226 -8.30 2.84 1.08
N PHE A 227 -7.31 3.62 0.66
CA PHE A 227 -6.18 4.02 1.51
C PHE A 227 -5.27 2.85 1.93
N ASP A 228 -5.11 1.84 1.09
CA ASP A 228 -4.12 0.79 1.34
C ASP A 228 -2.78 1.24 0.76
N VAL A 229 -2.02 1.98 1.58
CA VAL A 229 -0.82 2.72 1.14
C VAL A 229 0.26 2.75 2.22
N ARG A 230 1.53 2.74 1.79
CA ARG A 230 2.70 2.95 2.64
C ARG A 230 3.71 3.85 1.94
N GLY A 231 4.59 4.47 2.70
CA GLY A 231 5.68 5.28 2.17
C GLY A 231 5.29 6.62 1.55
N TYR A 232 4.01 6.88 1.31
CA TYR A 232 3.56 8.11 0.69
C TYR A 232 2.82 9.03 1.66
N SER A 233 3.12 10.33 1.59
CA SER A 233 2.29 11.40 2.15
C SER A 233 2.24 12.55 1.18
N ASP A 234 1.07 13.17 0.99
CA ASP A 234 0.90 14.26 0.05
C ASP A 234 1.91 15.40 0.28
N ARG A 235 2.54 15.89 -0.79
CA ARG A 235 3.57 16.94 -0.82
C ARG A 235 4.90 16.61 -0.16
N PHE A 236 5.11 15.39 0.32
CA PHE A 236 6.38 14.97 0.89
C PHE A 236 7.18 14.13 -0.10
N TYR A 237 6.60 13.08 -0.66
CA TYR A 237 7.20 12.23 -1.70
C TYR A 237 6.11 11.56 -2.54
N TRP A 238 6.50 10.82 -3.60
CA TRP A 238 5.63 10.56 -4.74
C TRP A 238 5.17 9.10 -4.92
N ARG A 239 5.80 8.14 -4.25
CA ARG A 239 5.55 6.73 -4.51
C ARG A 239 4.75 6.07 -3.40
N GLY A 240 4.01 5.00 -3.75
CA GLY A 240 3.27 4.17 -2.81
C GLY A 240 4.03 2.92 -2.36
N GLN A 241 5.28 2.75 -2.74
CA GLN A 241 6.16 1.62 -2.35
C GLN A 241 5.55 0.26 -2.63
N ASP A 242 4.97 0.08 -3.84
CA ASP A 242 4.29 -1.12 -4.32
C ASP A 242 3.12 -1.60 -3.42
N SER A 243 2.58 -0.74 -2.56
CA SER A 243 1.29 -0.97 -1.91
C SER A 243 0.15 -0.72 -2.91
N ALA A 244 -0.98 -1.39 -2.72
CA ALA A 244 -2.12 -1.27 -3.63
C ALA A 244 -3.45 -1.59 -2.95
N ASP A 245 -4.53 -0.96 -3.43
CA ASP A 245 -5.87 -1.37 -3.01
C ASP A 245 -6.18 -2.77 -3.56
N LEU A 246 -5.83 -3.03 -4.83
CA LEU A 246 -5.93 -4.36 -5.44
C LEU A 246 -4.61 -4.76 -6.12
N LEU A 247 -4.02 -5.85 -5.68
CA LEU A 247 -2.85 -6.49 -6.29
C LEU A 247 -3.27 -7.76 -7.04
N ILE A 248 -2.96 -7.85 -8.33
CA ILE A 248 -3.15 -9.05 -9.14
C ILE A 248 -1.80 -9.48 -9.70
N TYR A 249 -1.37 -10.69 -9.32
CA TYR A 249 -0.02 -11.14 -9.58
C TYR A 249 0.00 -12.52 -10.19
N GLU A 250 1.06 -12.83 -10.95
CA GLU A 250 1.30 -14.15 -11.53
C GLU A 250 0.02 -14.72 -12.15
N GLN A 251 -0.17 -15.17 -13.19
CA GLN A 251 -1.24 -15.96 -13.83
C GLN A 251 -2.63 -15.94 -13.13
N SER A 252 -2.99 -14.87 -12.43
CA SER A 252 -4.32 -14.67 -11.86
C SER A 252 -5.28 -14.20 -12.94
N CYS A 253 -6.10 -15.09 -13.47
CA CYS A 253 -6.86 -14.92 -14.71
C CYS A 253 -8.38 -14.99 -14.50
N ARG A 254 -9.15 -14.39 -15.43
CA ARG A 254 -10.62 -14.49 -15.51
C ARG A 254 -11.35 -14.04 -14.24
N ASN A 255 -10.73 -13.13 -13.48
CA ASN A 255 -11.40 -12.52 -12.34
C ASN A 255 -12.35 -11.41 -12.80
N ILE A 256 -13.46 -11.23 -12.10
CA ILE A 256 -14.41 -10.13 -12.31
C ILE A 256 -14.28 -9.18 -11.13
N VAL A 257 -13.80 -7.97 -11.41
CA VAL A 257 -13.63 -6.89 -10.41
C VAL A 257 -14.58 -5.77 -10.78
N ALA A 258 -15.66 -5.57 -10.01
CA ALA A 258 -16.65 -4.60 -10.39
C ALA A 258 -17.31 -3.86 -9.23
N TYR A 259 -17.63 -2.58 -9.50
CA TYR A 259 -18.36 -1.70 -8.58
C TYR A 259 -17.67 -1.51 -7.22
N ASN A 260 -16.34 -1.62 -7.15
CA ASN A 260 -15.56 -1.39 -5.95
C ASN A 260 -15.08 0.06 -5.86
N SER A 261 -14.95 0.57 -4.64
CA SER A 261 -14.15 1.76 -4.33
C SER A 261 -12.74 1.28 -3.97
N MET A 262 -11.75 1.73 -4.75
CA MET A 262 -10.32 1.37 -4.62
C MET A 262 -9.51 2.64 -4.83
N THR A 263 -9.58 3.55 -3.85
CA THR A 263 -9.05 4.91 -3.98
C THR A 263 -7.96 5.18 -2.95
N HIS A 264 -6.98 6.02 -3.30
CA HIS A 264 -5.91 6.43 -2.38
C HIS A 264 -4.98 5.29 -1.95
N GLY A 265 -4.98 4.14 -2.64
CA GLY A 265 -3.93 3.13 -2.51
C GLY A 265 -2.57 3.63 -3.00
N GLY A 266 -1.50 2.91 -2.78
CA GLY A 266 -0.24 3.19 -3.46
C GLY A 266 -0.42 3.16 -4.97
N ASP A 267 -1.02 2.08 -5.47
CA ASP A 267 -1.77 2.00 -6.72
C ASP A 267 -3.23 1.63 -6.41
N GLY A 268 -4.17 2.07 -7.23
CA GLY A 268 -5.56 1.61 -7.13
C GLY A 268 -5.67 0.15 -7.58
N LEU A 269 -5.12 -0.16 -8.74
CA LEU A 269 -4.87 -1.51 -9.25
C LEU A 269 -3.39 -1.66 -9.59
N PHE A 270 -2.73 -2.68 -9.06
CA PHE A 270 -1.41 -3.13 -9.48
C PHE A 270 -1.50 -4.54 -10.05
N LEU A 271 -1.45 -4.69 -11.38
CA LEU A 271 -1.47 -5.97 -12.07
C LEU A 271 -0.16 -6.21 -12.79
N TRP A 272 0.57 -7.22 -12.36
CA TRP A 272 1.82 -7.65 -12.97
C TRP A 272 1.81 -9.13 -13.31
N ALA A 273 2.30 -9.47 -14.51
CA ALA A 273 2.30 -10.85 -15.00
C ALA A 273 3.17 -11.80 -14.17
N GLY A 274 4.11 -11.27 -13.40
CA GLY A 274 4.96 -12.02 -12.50
C GLY A 274 6.30 -12.46 -13.08
N GLN A 275 7.16 -12.96 -12.21
CA GLN A 275 8.53 -13.33 -12.56
C GLN A 275 8.58 -14.46 -13.59
N GLN A 276 7.66 -15.42 -13.50
CA GLN A 276 7.61 -16.51 -14.48
C GLN A 276 7.41 -16.00 -15.91
N THR A 277 6.53 -15.03 -16.11
CA THR A 277 6.31 -14.42 -17.43
C THR A 277 7.55 -13.65 -17.91
N MET A 278 8.24 -12.98 -16.99
CA MET A 278 9.50 -12.29 -17.32
C MET A 278 10.59 -13.28 -17.73
N ASP A 279 10.70 -14.43 -17.09
CA ASP A 279 11.76 -15.40 -17.31
C ASP A 279 11.49 -16.30 -18.54
N THR A 280 10.23 -16.66 -18.79
CA THR A 280 9.87 -17.64 -19.82
C THR A 280 9.15 -17.04 -21.03
N GLY A 281 8.59 -15.83 -20.90
CA GLY A 281 7.70 -15.24 -21.89
C GLY A 281 6.29 -15.84 -21.89
N GLU A 282 5.99 -16.79 -21.01
CA GLU A 282 4.69 -17.47 -20.96
C GLU A 282 3.88 -17.04 -19.72
N GLY A 283 2.57 -17.15 -19.83
CA GLY A 283 1.65 -16.83 -18.73
C GLY A 283 1.01 -15.45 -18.86
N GLY A 284 1.02 -14.69 -17.77
CA GLY A 284 0.36 -13.39 -17.67
C GLY A 284 -0.94 -13.44 -16.86
N ALA A 285 -1.34 -12.32 -16.29
CA ALA A 285 -2.60 -12.16 -15.58
C ALA A 285 -3.70 -11.71 -16.56
N ASN A 286 -4.28 -12.66 -17.29
CA ASN A 286 -5.09 -12.41 -18.47
C ASN A 286 -6.59 -12.58 -18.24
N ASP A 287 -7.35 -11.97 -19.17
CA ASP A 287 -8.80 -12.15 -19.30
C ASP A 287 -9.60 -11.70 -18.07
N ASN A 288 -9.05 -10.78 -17.27
CA ASN A 288 -9.77 -10.16 -16.17
C ASN A 288 -10.69 -9.04 -16.68
N LEU A 289 -11.84 -8.87 -16.04
CA LEU A 289 -12.77 -7.79 -16.29
C LEU A 289 -12.78 -6.80 -15.12
N PHE A 290 -12.40 -5.56 -15.39
CA PHE A 290 -12.50 -4.43 -14.44
C PHE A 290 -13.65 -3.54 -14.91
N TYR A 291 -14.75 -3.48 -14.15
CA TYR A 291 -15.96 -2.79 -14.59
C TYR A 291 -16.55 -1.87 -13.52
N GLY A 292 -16.67 -0.58 -13.84
CA GLY A 292 -17.37 0.37 -12.98
C GLY A 292 -16.75 0.59 -11.61
N ASN A 293 -15.45 0.39 -11.45
CA ASN A 293 -14.71 0.67 -10.24
C ASN A 293 -14.23 2.13 -10.20
N ASP A 294 -13.98 2.66 -9.01
CA ASP A 294 -13.25 3.92 -8.80
C ASP A 294 -11.83 3.60 -8.31
N PHE A 295 -10.82 3.96 -9.11
CA PHE A 295 -9.39 3.77 -8.82
C PHE A 295 -8.67 5.12 -8.62
N SER A 296 -9.39 6.15 -8.21
CA SER A 296 -8.87 7.53 -8.18
C SER A 296 -7.90 7.80 -7.05
N PHE A 297 -7.04 8.82 -7.26
CA PHE A 297 -6.19 9.43 -6.25
C PHE A 297 -5.00 8.58 -5.76
N ALA A 298 -4.64 7.52 -6.44
CA ALA A 298 -3.39 6.82 -6.19
C ALA A 298 -2.18 7.73 -6.54
N PRO A 299 -1.08 7.72 -5.77
CA PRO A 299 0.09 8.56 -6.06
C PRO A 299 0.76 8.22 -7.38
N ALA A 300 0.87 6.95 -7.75
CA ALA A 300 1.48 6.51 -8.99
C ALA A 300 0.42 6.18 -10.04
N ASN A 301 -0.19 5.03 -9.99
CA ASN A 301 -1.12 4.56 -11.01
C ASN A 301 -2.53 4.39 -10.44
N SER A 302 -3.55 5.00 -11.07
CA SER A 302 -4.92 4.56 -10.81
C SER A 302 -5.09 3.10 -11.18
N MET A 303 -4.59 2.70 -12.36
CA MET A 303 -4.57 1.33 -12.84
C MET A 303 -3.21 1.02 -13.44
N GLU A 304 -2.54 -0.01 -12.97
CA GLU A 304 -1.40 -0.62 -13.64
C GLU A 304 -1.78 -2.00 -14.16
N ALA A 305 -1.50 -2.29 -15.43
CA ALA A 305 -1.72 -3.61 -16.02
C ALA A 305 -0.68 -3.90 -17.10
N THR A 306 0.33 -4.66 -16.74
CA THR A 306 1.51 -4.91 -17.57
C THR A 306 1.57 -6.35 -18.07
N PHE A 307 2.19 -6.57 -19.23
CA PHE A 307 2.46 -7.90 -19.83
C PHE A 307 1.20 -8.79 -19.91
N SER A 308 0.02 -8.21 -20.20
CA SER A 308 -1.25 -8.92 -20.09
C SER A 308 -2.32 -8.35 -21.04
N ARG A 309 -3.41 -9.13 -21.20
CA ARG A 309 -4.61 -8.66 -21.91
C ARG A 309 -5.82 -8.72 -20.98
N ASN A 310 -6.51 -7.61 -20.86
CA ASN A 310 -7.64 -7.47 -19.94
C ASN A 310 -8.70 -6.51 -20.50
N VAL A 311 -9.87 -6.46 -19.87
CA VAL A 311 -10.95 -5.54 -20.21
C VAL A 311 -11.16 -4.53 -19.08
N PHE A 312 -11.00 -3.25 -19.39
CA PHE A 312 -11.24 -2.13 -18.49
C PHE A 312 -12.43 -1.33 -19.03
N ALA A 313 -13.55 -1.39 -18.33
CA ALA A 313 -14.76 -0.74 -18.82
C ALA A 313 -15.48 0.07 -17.74
N ARG A 314 -15.84 1.31 -18.08
CA ARG A 314 -16.60 2.22 -17.20
C ARG A 314 -15.97 2.50 -15.83
N ASN A 315 -14.67 2.33 -15.69
CA ASN A 315 -13.94 2.69 -14.47
C ASN A 315 -13.68 4.20 -14.44
N ARG A 316 -13.49 4.72 -13.24
CA ARG A 316 -13.03 6.08 -12.98
C ARG A 316 -11.58 6.04 -12.52
N ALA A 317 -10.76 6.96 -13.06
CA ALA A 317 -9.34 7.13 -12.70
C ALA A 317 -9.02 8.63 -12.67
N GLU A 318 -8.86 9.20 -11.49
CA GLU A 318 -8.70 10.64 -11.30
C GLU A 318 -7.55 10.98 -10.36
N GLY A 319 -6.82 12.04 -10.68
CA GLY A 319 -5.89 12.69 -9.75
C GLY A 319 -4.61 11.92 -9.46
N SER A 320 -4.20 10.99 -10.32
CA SER A 320 -2.98 10.19 -10.23
C SER A 320 -1.88 10.68 -11.20
N ASP A 321 -0.66 10.15 -11.07
CA ASP A 321 0.34 10.39 -12.10
C ASP A 321 -0.08 9.75 -13.43
N TYR A 322 -0.47 8.48 -13.39
CA TYR A 322 -1.05 7.79 -14.54
C TYR A 322 -2.46 7.33 -14.20
N GLY A 323 -3.43 7.68 -15.07
CA GLY A 323 -4.75 7.09 -15.01
C GLY A 323 -4.71 5.60 -15.35
N MET A 324 -3.86 5.23 -16.32
CA MET A 324 -3.51 3.84 -16.62
C MET A 324 -2.06 3.75 -17.09
N TRP A 325 -1.31 2.81 -16.52
CA TRP A 325 -0.02 2.34 -17.00
C TRP A 325 -0.15 0.92 -17.55
N GLY A 326 0.14 0.73 -18.85
CA GLY A 326 -0.11 -0.53 -19.56
C GLY A 326 1.11 -1.07 -20.30
N GLY A 327 2.30 -1.03 -19.68
CA GLY A 327 3.54 -1.49 -20.32
C GLY A 327 3.45 -2.93 -20.83
N TYR A 328 3.82 -3.15 -22.09
CA TYR A 328 3.76 -4.46 -22.76
C TYR A 328 2.37 -5.12 -22.77
N SER A 329 1.29 -4.35 -22.52
CA SER A 329 -0.06 -4.86 -22.62
C SER A 329 -0.42 -5.18 -24.09
N TYR A 330 -1.20 -6.23 -24.29
CA TYR A 330 -1.60 -6.66 -25.62
C TYR A 330 -3.08 -7.03 -25.68
N GLU A 331 -3.71 -6.73 -26.81
CA GLU A 331 -5.13 -7.07 -27.06
C GLU A 331 -6.10 -6.68 -25.93
N SER A 332 -5.69 -5.70 -25.11
CA SER A 332 -6.52 -5.16 -24.03
C SER A 332 -7.57 -4.21 -24.57
N ARG A 333 -8.74 -4.19 -23.91
CA ARG A 333 -9.84 -3.31 -24.26
C ARG A 333 -10.08 -2.28 -23.15
N ILE A 334 -9.85 -1.01 -23.45
CA ILE A 334 -10.02 0.12 -22.54
C ILE A 334 -11.20 0.94 -23.06
N VAL A 335 -12.40 0.69 -22.49
CA VAL A 335 -13.68 1.09 -23.11
C VAL A 335 -14.54 1.90 -22.13
N ASP A 336 -15.02 3.06 -22.58
CA ASP A 336 -15.97 3.90 -21.83
C ASP A 336 -15.50 4.33 -20.42
N ASN A 337 -14.19 4.38 -20.13
CA ASN A 337 -13.69 4.83 -18.84
C ASN A 337 -13.66 6.36 -18.72
N ASP A 338 -13.65 6.86 -17.50
CA ASP A 338 -13.51 8.27 -17.15
C ASP A 338 -12.11 8.52 -16.55
N PHE A 339 -11.25 9.18 -17.30
CA PHE A 339 -9.94 9.65 -16.87
C PHE A 339 -10.02 11.16 -16.61
N ALA A 340 -9.60 11.62 -15.43
CA ALA A 340 -9.65 13.04 -15.10
C ALA A 340 -8.44 13.50 -14.28
N ARG A 341 -7.89 14.67 -14.59
CA ARG A 341 -6.85 15.37 -13.82
C ARG A 341 -5.63 14.52 -13.46
N ASN A 342 -5.31 13.50 -14.26
CA ASN A 342 -4.05 12.76 -14.15
C ASN A 342 -2.94 13.51 -14.90
N ARG A 343 -1.69 13.29 -14.54
CA ARG A 343 -0.58 13.83 -15.36
C ARG A 343 -0.62 13.21 -16.76
N THR A 344 -0.80 11.89 -16.84
CA THR A 344 -1.04 11.16 -18.09
C THR A 344 -2.31 10.31 -17.94
N GLY A 345 -3.24 10.39 -18.87
CA GLY A 345 -4.48 9.60 -18.84
C GLY A 345 -4.19 8.12 -19.05
N ILE A 346 -3.68 7.75 -20.22
CA ILE A 346 -3.22 6.39 -20.56
C ILE A 346 -1.79 6.46 -21.06
N ALA A 347 -0.91 5.63 -20.51
CA ALA A 347 0.48 5.47 -20.93
C ALA A 347 0.75 4.00 -21.22
N ILE A 348 1.14 3.67 -22.47
CA ILE A 348 1.45 2.30 -22.88
C ILE A 348 2.80 2.27 -23.58
N GLU A 349 3.75 1.58 -22.96
CA GLU A 349 5.06 1.28 -23.48
C GLU A 349 5.05 -0.10 -24.12
N HIS A 350 5.57 -0.25 -25.34
CA HIS A 350 5.68 -1.55 -26.04
C HIS A 350 4.36 -2.35 -26.19
N GLY A 351 3.22 -1.68 -26.19
CA GLY A 351 1.93 -2.37 -26.26
C GLY A 351 1.54 -2.78 -27.66
N GLN A 352 0.68 -3.77 -27.75
CA GLN A 352 0.22 -4.30 -29.04
C GLN A 352 -1.30 -4.50 -29.13
N LYS A 353 -1.88 -4.08 -30.26
CA LYS A 353 -3.29 -4.34 -30.64
C LYS A 353 -4.31 -3.97 -29.55
N ASN A 354 -4.01 -2.97 -28.75
CA ASN A 354 -4.93 -2.50 -27.72
C ASN A 354 -6.04 -1.64 -28.34
N GLU A 355 -7.28 -1.82 -27.87
CA GLU A 355 -8.46 -1.03 -28.21
C GLU A 355 -8.68 0.04 -27.15
N ILE A 356 -8.64 1.34 -27.52
CA ILE A 356 -8.89 2.49 -26.64
C ILE A 356 -10.10 3.24 -27.20
N THR A 357 -11.30 2.96 -26.68
CA THR A 357 -12.53 3.37 -27.32
C THR A 357 -13.56 3.96 -26.36
N GLY A 358 -14.19 5.08 -26.74
CA GLY A 358 -15.30 5.68 -25.99
C GLY A 358 -14.92 6.29 -24.63
N ASN A 359 -13.64 6.43 -24.33
CA ASN A 359 -13.18 6.97 -23.07
C ASN A 359 -13.29 8.51 -23.02
N THR A 360 -13.50 9.04 -21.84
CA THR A 360 -13.46 10.49 -21.59
C THR A 360 -12.14 10.84 -20.90
N PHE A 361 -11.46 11.86 -21.44
CA PHE A 361 -10.23 12.42 -20.88
C PHE A 361 -10.48 13.89 -20.50
N ASP A 362 -10.25 14.25 -19.26
CA ASP A 362 -10.56 15.57 -18.72
C ASP A 362 -9.35 16.17 -17.97
N HIS A 363 -8.76 17.27 -18.47
CA HIS A 363 -7.67 18.03 -17.86
C HIS A 363 -6.38 17.22 -17.58
N HIS A 364 -5.74 16.66 -18.62
CA HIS A 364 -4.42 15.98 -18.52
C HIS A 364 -3.29 16.85 -19.10
N VAL A 365 -2.05 16.59 -18.64
CA VAL A 365 -0.88 17.08 -19.39
C VAL A 365 -0.77 16.31 -20.71
N THR A 366 -0.89 14.99 -20.69
CA THR A 366 -1.02 14.15 -21.90
C THR A 366 -2.16 13.17 -21.69
N ALA A 367 -3.16 13.12 -22.58
CA ALA A 367 -4.26 12.20 -22.40
C ALA A 367 -3.90 10.77 -22.80
N ILE A 368 -3.29 10.55 -23.97
CA ILE A 368 -2.79 9.24 -24.38
C ILE A 368 -1.31 9.36 -24.79
N GLN A 369 -0.48 8.50 -24.26
CA GLN A 369 0.94 8.39 -24.62
C GLN A 369 1.27 6.94 -24.99
N LEU A 370 1.77 6.73 -26.21
CA LEU A 370 2.20 5.42 -26.74
C LEU A 370 3.63 5.52 -27.25
N TRP A 371 4.45 4.52 -26.89
CA TRP A 371 5.83 4.48 -27.39
C TRP A 371 6.47 3.08 -27.28
N ALA A 372 7.63 2.94 -27.90
CA ALA A 372 8.58 1.88 -27.64
C ALA A 372 9.95 2.47 -27.34
N ASN A 373 10.72 1.84 -26.50
CA ASN A 373 12.14 2.16 -26.28
C ASN A 373 12.99 1.47 -27.35
N LYS A 374 14.09 2.11 -27.73
CA LYS A 374 15.04 1.55 -28.72
C LYS A 374 15.89 0.43 -28.12
N VAL A 375 16.00 0.41 -26.79
CA VAL A 375 16.80 -0.56 -26.05
C VAL A 375 15.95 -1.06 -24.90
N GLU A 376 15.75 -2.36 -24.83
CA GLU A 376 15.09 -3.04 -23.73
C GLU A 376 16.14 -3.67 -22.81
N PRO A 377 15.83 -3.93 -21.53
CA PRO A 377 16.74 -4.60 -20.62
C PRO A 377 17.21 -5.94 -21.19
N SER A 378 18.51 -6.16 -21.27
CA SER A 378 19.11 -7.33 -21.92
C SER A 378 18.92 -8.64 -21.12
N ASP A 379 18.67 -8.53 -19.84
CA ASP A 379 18.40 -9.63 -18.91
C ASP A 379 16.95 -10.14 -18.96
N TRP A 380 16.03 -9.37 -19.52
CA TRP A 380 14.64 -9.80 -19.70
C TRP A 380 14.52 -10.89 -20.76
N ALA A 381 13.88 -12.00 -20.41
CA ALA A 381 13.57 -13.05 -21.38
C ALA A 381 12.31 -12.73 -22.21
N TYR A 382 11.37 -11.94 -21.69
CA TYR A 382 10.13 -11.61 -22.37
C TYR A 382 10.31 -11.10 -23.81
N PRO A 383 11.22 -10.13 -24.10
CA PRO A 383 11.48 -9.69 -25.47
C PRO A 383 12.12 -10.75 -26.38
N LYS A 384 12.65 -11.83 -25.82
CA LYS A 384 13.22 -12.95 -26.60
C LYS A 384 12.13 -13.89 -27.14
N HIS A 385 10.95 -13.87 -26.51
CA HIS A 385 9.83 -14.74 -26.84
C HIS A 385 8.67 -14.02 -27.53
N HIS A 386 8.61 -12.68 -27.38
CA HIS A 386 7.52 -11.86 -27.90
C HIS A 386 8.02 -10.73 -28.79
N ASP A 387 7.18 -10.35 -29.76
CA ASP A 387 7.35 -9.08 -30.46
C ASP A 387 6.93 -7.95 -29.51
N THR A 388 7.87 -7.10 -29.15
CA THR A 388 7.69 -5.97 -28.21
C THR A 388 7.57 -4.63 -28.90
N ARG A 389 7.39 -4.57 -30.23
CA ARG A 389 7.15 -3.31 -30.95
C ARG A 389 5.80 -2.73 -30.50
N SER A 390 5.77 -1.41 -30.32
CA SER A 390 4.50 -0.70 -30.11
C SER A 390 3.73 -0.64 -31.42
N MET A 391 2.56 -1.31 -31.52
CA MET A 391 1.84 -1.40 -32.78
C MET A 391 0.37 -1.86 -32.67
N GLY A 392 -0.40 -1.59 -33.77
CA GLY A 392 -1.72 -2.19 -33.95
C GLY A 392 -2.81 -1.61 -33.06
N TYR A 393 -2.65 -0.40 -32.56
CA TYR A 393 -3.68 0.24 -31.74
C TYR A 393 -4.89 0.65 -32.56
N HIS A 394 -6.08 0.52 -31.94
CA HIS A 394 -7.30 1.10 -32.43
C HIS A 394 -7.84 2.12 -31.42
N ILE A 395 -7.76 3.42 -31.76
CA ILE A 395 -8.11 4.53 -30.87
C ILE A 395 -9.28 5.30 -31.48
N SER A 396 -10.48 5.10 -30.94
CA SER A 396 -11.67 5.67 -31.57
C SER A 396 -12.74 6.12 -30.58
N ARG A 397 -13.57 7.08 -31.02
CA ARG A 397 -14.71 7.60 -30.27
C ARG A 397 -14.39 8.11 -28.87
N ASN A 398 -13.14 8.47 -28.60
CA ASN A 398 -12.75 9.07 -27.34
C ASN A 398 -13.06 10.57 -27.33
N TRP A 399 -13.27 11.11 -26.13
CA TRP A 399 -13.63 12.50 -25.88
C TRP A 399 -12.54 13.17 -25.04
N PHE A 400 -11.88 14.19 -25.61
CA PHE A 400 -10.76 14.89 -24.98
C PHE A 400 -11.17 16.31 -24.63
N VAL A 401 -11.08 16.68 -23.34
CA VAL A 401 -11.48 18.00 -22.84
C VAL A 401 -10.34 18.65 -22.10
N ALA A 402 -9.95 19.85 -22.51
CA ALA A 402 -8.93 20.67 -21.83
C ALA A 402 -7.58 19.95 -21.61
N GLN A 403 -7.04 19.39 -22.67
CA GLN A 403 -5.73 18.73 -22.63
C GLN A 403 -4.61 19.71 -22.98
N ARG A 404 -3.40 19.50 -22.39
CA ARG A 404 -2.21 20.13 -22.95
C ARG A 404 -1.78 19.39 -24.23
N VAL A 405 -1.70 18.06 -24.19
CA VAL A 405 -1.51 17.21 -25.38
C VAL A 405 -2.56 16.13 -25.38
N ALA A 406 -3.38 16.02 -26.46
CA ALA A 406 -4.37 14.95 -26.53
C ALA A 406 -3.70 13.59 -26.77
N MET A 407 -2.81 13.47 -27.77
CA MET A 407 -2.14 12.22 -28.06
C MET A 407 -0.66 12.43 -28.38
N ARG A 408 0.22 11.70 -27.70
CA ARG A 408 1.66 11.61 -27.98
C ARG A 408 1.98 10.20 -28.43
N ILE A 409 2.51 10.05 -29.64
CA ILE A 409 2.76 8.75 -30.26
C ILE A 409 4.18 8.73 -30.81
N ALA A 410 5.02 7.83 -30.34
CA ALA A 410 6.39 7.71 -30.74
C ALA A 410 6.77 6.23 -30.97
N ASP A 411 7.63 5.96 -31.95
CA ASP A 411 8.12 4.62 -32.28
C ASP A 411 6.99 3.55 -32.35
N THR A 412 5.82 3.95 -32.88
CA THR A 412 4.59 3.15 -32.94
C THR A 412 4.15 2.95 -34.40
N ARG A 413 3.60 1.80 -34.74
CA ARG A 413 3.26 1.42 -36.14
C ARG A 413 1.86 0.88 -36.28
N GLU A 414 1.39 0.80 -37.54
CA GLU A 414 0.20 0.05 -37.95
C GLU A 414 -1.03 0.32 -37.06
N SER A 415 -1.26 1.59 -36.76
CA SER A 415 -2.30 2.00 -35.82
C SER A 415 -3.31 2.92 -36.47
N GLU A 416 -4.57 2.82 -36.03
CA GLU A 416 -5.67 3.64 -36.49
C GLU A 416 -6.21 4.56 -35.39
N ILE A 417 -6.37 5.84 -35.72
CA ILE A 417 -6.88 6.88 -34.81
C ILE A 417 -8.02 7.57 -35.51
N SER A 418 -9.27 7.22 -35.21
CA SER A 418 -10.42 7.70 -35.94
C SER A 418 -11.62 8.06 -35.07
N ASN A 419 -12.46 8.97 -35.57
CA ASN A 419 -13.72 9.34 -34.93
C ASN A 419 -13.61 9.87 -33.48
N ASN A 420 -12.45 10.39 -33.07
CA ASN A 420 -12.26 11.01 -31.76
C ASN A 420 -12.75 12.47 -31.81
N THR A 421 -13.17 12.99 -30.67
CA THR A 421 -13.55 14.40 -30.52
C THR A 421 -12.63 15.09 -29.52
N VAL A 422 -11.94 16.15 -29.96
CA VAL A 422 -11.11 17.01 -29.12
C VAL A 422 -11.85 18.32 -28.91
N VAL A 423 -12.26 18.60 -27.69
CA VAL A 423 -13.00 19.82 -27.36
C VAL A 423 -12.07 21.01 -27.12
N THR A 424 -10.96 20.77 -26.42
CA THR A 424 -9.86 21.74 -26.32
C THR A 424 -8.56 21.00 -26.06
N ALA A 425 -7.53 21.33 -26.81
CA ALA A 425 -6.16 20.92 -26.55
C ALA A 425 -5.20 22.01 -27.03
N GLU A 426 -4.08 22.21 -26.32
CA GLU A 426 -2.98 23.05 -26.82
C GLU A 426 -2.35 22.40 -28.05
N THR A 427 -2.26 21.06 -28.03
CA THR A 427 -1.78 20.25 -29.15
C THR A 427 -2.59 18.97 -29.26
N THR A 428 -3.18 18.70 -30.41
CA THR A 428 -3.97 17.47 -30.63
C THR A 428 -3.07 16.26 -30.82
N PHE A 429 -2.03 16.35 -31.65
CA PHE A 429 -1.11 15.24 -31.94
C PHE A 429 0.35 15.67 -31.83
N VAL A 430 1.14 14.86 -31.14
CA VAL A 430 2.61 14.87 -31.19
C VAL A 430 3.04 13.50 -31.69
N VAL A 431 3.52 13.45 -32.94
CA VAL A 431 3.86 12.19 -33.63
C VAL A 431 5.35 12.20 -33.97
N LYS A 432 6.06 11.10 -33.63
CA LYS A 432 7.49 10.96 -33.88
C LYS A 432 7.86 9.51 -34.22
N ASP A 433 8.71 9.32 -35.23
CA ASP A 433 9.30 8.02 -35.61
C ASP A 433 8.23 6.89 -35.78
N THR A 434 7.08 7.21 -36.40
CA THR A 434 5.97 6.28 -36.65
C THR A 434 5.93 5.77 -38.09
N ALA A 435 5.28 4.62 -38.31
CA ALA A 435 5.05 4.06 -39.63
C ALA A 435 3.63 3.49 -39.75
N LEU A 436 2.99 3.64 -40.91
CA LEU A 436 1.65 3.14 -41.20
C LEU A 436 0.60 3.59 -40.17
N LEU A 437 0.68 4.85 -39.74
CA LEU A 437 -0.28 5.46 -38.83
C LEU A 437 -1.40 6.10 -39.67
N SER A 438 -2.65 5.65 -39.46
CA SER A 438 -3.85 6.19 -40.10
C SER A 438 -4.59 7.12 -39.14
N ILE A 439 -4.67 8.40 -39.45
CA ILE A 439 -5.39 9.40 -38.64
C ILE A 439 -6.48 10.03 -39.53
N HIS A 440 -7.78 9.75 -39.24
CA HIS A 440 -8.87 10.27 -40.04
C HIS A 440 -10.15 10.45 -39.21
N ASP A 441 -11.11 11.24 -39.74
CA ASP A 441 -12.42 11.46 -39.17
C ASP A 441 -12.45 11.95 -37.71
N ASN A 442 -11.34 12.51 -37.20
CA ASN A 442 -11.29 13.13 -35.89
C ASN A 442 -11.80 14.57 -35.97
N ARG A 443 -12.44 15.05 -34.88
CA ARG A 443 -13.06 16.38 -34.81
C ARG A 443 -12.41 17.23 -33.76
N ASP A 444 -11.98 18.43 -34.14
CA ASP A 444 -11.59 19.48 -33.19
C ASP A 444 -12.75 20.47 -33.03
N ILE A 445 -13.21 20.67 -31.81
CA ILE A 445 -14.28 21.61 -31.47
C ILE A 445 -13.66 22.77 -30.71
N HIS A 446 -13.56 23.95 -31.35
CA HIS A 446 -13.03 25.14 -30.69
C HIS A 446 -14.02 25.75 -29.69
N PRO A 447 -13.52 26.32 -28.56
CA PRO A 447 -14.35 26.67 -27.40
C PRO A 447 -15.21 27.91 -27.54
N GLU A 448 -15.21 28.65 -28.65
CA GLU A 448 -16.04 29.85 -28.87
C GLU A 448 -17.53 29.58 -28.68
N ILE A 449 -17.94 28.31 -28.60
CA ILE A 449 -19.32 27.87 -28.44
C ILE A 449 -19.70 27.52 -27.00
N LEU A 450 -18.72 27.51 -26.06
CA LEU A 450 -18.89 26.94 -24.71
C LEU A 450 -18.92 28.02 -23.63
N ASP A 451 -19.99 28.78 -23.62
CA ASP A 451 -20.35 29.67 -22.55
C ASP A 451 -20.72 28.84 -21.31
N ARG A 452 -19.97 28.95 -20.20
CA ARG A 452 -20.22 28.42 -18.84
C ARG A 452 -19.41 27.24 -18.29
N GLY A 453 -18.32 26.81 -18.90
CA GLY A 453 -17.44 25.80 -18.23
C GLY A 453 -18.05 24.40 -18.02
N VAL A 454 -19.19 24.12 -18.65
CA VAL A 454 -19.81 22.78 -18.67
C VAL A 454 -19.56 22.18 -20.04
N TRP A 455 -18.65 21.20 -20.07
CA TRP A 455 -18.29 20.49 -21.29
C TRP A 455 -19.32 19.39 -21.56
N PRO A 456 -19.97 19.34 -22.73
CA PRO A 456 -20.87 18.26 -23.04
C PRO A 456 -20.09 16.95 -23.09
N ARG A 457 -20.51 15.99 -22.29
CA ARG A 457 -19.98 14.63 -22.36
C ARG A 457 -20.85 13.81 -23.32
N PRO A 458 -20.26 12.84 -24.05
CA PRO A 458 -21.08 11.95 -24.86
C PRO A 458 -22.05 11.18 -23.97
N ALA A 459 -23.30 11.06 -24.44
CA ALA A 459 -24.27 10.20 -23.77
C ALA A 459 -23.78 8.74 -23.90
N ARG A 460 -23.72 8.06 -22.77
CA ARG A 460 -23.41 6.62 -22.73
C ARG A 460 -24.70 5.84 -22.57
N ASP A 461 -24.80 4.72 -23.27
CA ASP A 461 -25.89 3.78 -23.02
C ASP A 461 -25.94 3.35 -21.59
N SER A 462 -27.12 3.35 -20.98
CA SER A 462 -27.31 2.89 -19.60
C SER A 462 -26.95 1.41 -19.44
N ALA A 463 -27.19 0.60 -20.44
CA ALA A 463 -26.81 -0.80 -20.50
C ALA A 463 -25.50 -0.99 -21.28
N SER A 464 -24.56 -1.73 -20.70
CA SER A 464 -23.35 -2.18 -21.38
C SER A 464 -23.36 -3.69 -21.49
N PRO A 465 -23.04 -4.26 -22.67
CA PRO A 465 -22.93 -5.72 -22.82
C PRO A 465 -21.78 -6.31 -21.97
N LEU A 466 -20.88 -5.46 -21.47
CA LEU A 466 -19.77 -5.85 -20.59
C LEU A 466 -20.16 -5.83 -19.10
N ALA A 467 -21.35 -5.31 -18.74
CA ALA A 467 -21.76 -5.20 -17.35
C ALA A 467 -21.92 -6.59 -16.71
N PRO A 468 -21.17 -6.91 -15.68
CA PRO A 468 -21.37 -8.18 -14.96
C PRO A 468 -22.68 -8.12 -14.17
N THR A 469 -23.27 -9.31 -13.92
CA THR A 469 -24.47 -9.42 -13.09
C THR A 469 -24.14 -9.01 -11.65
N PRO A 470 -24.83 -8.00 -11.08
CA PRO A 470 -24.60 -7.59 -9.68
C PRO A 470 -24.95 -8.71 -8.70
N ILE A 471 -24.24 -8.73 -7.58
CA ILE A 471 -24.55 -9.66 -6.46
C ILE A 471 -25.82 -9.16 -5.76
N THR A 472 -26.80 -10.05 -5.56
CA THR A 472 -28.03 -9.72 -4.85
C THR A 472 -27.73 -9.39 -3.38
N GLY A 473 -28.24 -8.26 -2.89
CA GLY A 473 -27.98 -7.80 -1.52
C GLY A 473 -26.67 -7.02 -1.35
N ALA A 474 -25.94 -6.78 -2.44
CA ALA A 474 -24.78 -5.93 -2.39
C ALA A 474 -25.16 -4.47 -2.12
N TRP A 475 -24.30 -3.80 -1.31
CA TRP A 475 -24.42 -2.37 -1.03
C TRP A 475 -23.62 -1.53 -2.05
N SER A 476 -23.78 -0.21 -2.03
CA SER A 476 -22.90 0.65 -2.83
C SER A 476 -21.56 0.85 -2.09
N ALA A 477 -20.48 0.52 -2.75
CA ALA A 477 -19.13 0.80 -2.24
C ALA A 477 -18.82 2.31 -2.22
N PHE A 478 -19.49 3.07 -3.10
CA PHE A 478 -19.26 4.50 -3.26
C PHE A 478 -20.04 5.30 -2.22
N GLY A 479 -19.43 6.34 -1.68
CA GLY A 479 -20.13 7.23 -0.78
C GLY A 479 -19.35 7.62 0.47
N ASP A 480 -18.19 7.04 0.71
CA ASP A 480 -17.31 7.53 1.76
C ASP A 480 -16.87 8.96 1.43
N SER A 481 -17.04 9.86 2.40
CA SER A 481 -16.71 11.28 2.22
C SER A 481 -15.21 11.52 2.10
N LEU A 482 -14.39 10.66 2.72
CA LEU A 482 -12.94 10.76 2.68
C LEU A 482 -12.40 10.26 1.34
N ALA A 483 -12.94 9.14 0.82
CA ALA A 483 -12.59 8.58 -0.48
C ALA A 483 -12.92 9.49 -1.68
N ARG A 484 -13.75 10.53 -1.46
CA ARG A 484 -14.09 11.54 -2.48
C ARG A 484 -13.18 12.77 -2.48
N ARG A 485 -12.26 12.87 -1.53
CA ARG A 485 -11.33 13.98 -1.45
C ARG A 485 -10.10 13.66 -2.31
N ASP A 486 -9.34 14.68 -2.61
CA ASP A 486 -8.08 14.53 -3.34
C ASP A 486 -6.96 13.93 -2.44
N ARG A 487 -5.79 13.71 -3.00
CA ARG A 487 -4.62 13.15 -2.30
C ARG A 487 -4.17 13.93 -1.05
N SER A 488 -4.65 15.15 -0.83
CA SER A 488 -4.28 15.96 0.34
C SER A 488 -4.67 15.33 1.69
N VAL A 489 -5.52 14.30 1.67
CA VAL A 489 -5.90 13.54 2.87
C VAL A 489 -5.03 12.31 3.11
N MET A 490 -4.12 11.99 2.20
CA MET A 490 -3.22 10.85 2.34
C MET A 490 -2.04 11.22 3.23
N ILE A 491 -2.03 10.66 4.42
CA ILE A 491 -0.94 10.81 5.40
C ILE A 491 -0.54 9.42 5.85
N VAL A 492 0.74 9.10 5.71
CA VAL A 492 1.32 7.85 6.20
C VAL A 492 2.24 8.14 7.36
N THR A 493 1.95 7.54 8.50
CA THR A 493 2.74 7.61 9.73
C THR A 493 3.72 6.44 9.81
N GLU A 494 4.54 6.39 10.84
CA GLU A 494 5.40 5.21 11.10
C GLU A 494 4.62 3.89 11.26
N TRP A 495 3.29 3.96 11.42
CA TRP A 495 2.39 2.82 11.55
C TRP A 495 1.41 2.69 10.38
N GLY A 496 1.78 3.17 9.19
CA GLY A 496 0.95 3.10 8.00
C GLY A 496 -0.05 4.27 7.87
N PRO A 497 -1.08 4.12 7.03
CA PRO A 497 -1.98 5.21 6.69
C PRO A 497 -2.80 5.69 7.88
N TYR A 498 -2.95 7.01 7.95
CA TYR A 498 -3.73 7.68 8.98
C TYR A 498 -5.22 7.67 8.60
N ASP A 499 -6.03 7.09 9.46
CA ASP A 499 -7.46 6.84 9.22
C ASP A 499 -8.40 7.99 9.68
N TRP A 500 -7.87 9.09 10.16
CA TRP A 500 -8.61 10.25 10.66
C TRP A 500 -9.53 9.94 11.87
N GLN A 501 -9.37 8.80 12.54
CA GLN A 501 -10.19 8.39 13.69
C GLN A 501 -9.67 8.89 15.04
N SER A 502 -8.47 9.43 15.10
CA SER A 502 -7.84 10.00 16.30
C SER A 502 -7.10 11.30 15.97
N PRO A 503 -6.79 12.16 16.94
CA PRO A 503 -5.97 13.34 16.68
C PRO A 503 -4.51 12.94 16.39
N LEU A 504 -3.88 13.72 15.50
CA LEU A 504 -2.48 13.59 15.08
C LEU A 504 -1.82 14.97 15.03
N LEU A 505 -0.57 15.07 15.49
CA LEU A 505 0.30 16.22 15.18
C LEU A 505 1.13 15.88 13.93
N TRP A 506 0.99 16.71 12.90
CA TRP A 506 1.66 16.51 11.63
C TRP A 506 2.41 17.76 11.18
N PRO A 507 3.68 17.68 10.71
CA PRO A 507 4.38 18.84 10.17
C PRO A 507 3.67 19.37 8.92
N VAL A 508 3.72 20.67 8.72
CA VAL A 508 3.04 21.32 7.58
C VAL A 508 3.79 21.08 6.27
N ASP A 509 5.11 20.93 6.36
CA ASP A 509 5.97 20.65 5.22
C ASP A 509 7.15 19.72 5.62
N SER A 510 7.92 19.26 4.63
CA SER A 510 9.11 18.44 4.81
C SER A 510 10.34 19.23 5.30
N SER A 511 10.23 20.55 5.47
CA SER A 511 11.35 21.36 5.94
C SER A 511 11.70 21.03 7.39
N ARG A 512 12.98 20.99 7.68
CA ARG A 512 13.50 20.83 9.06
C ARG A 512 13.71 22.16 9.76
N ARG A 513 13.23 23.22 9.15
CA ARG A 513 13.42 24.58 9.68
C ARG A 513 12.77 24.73 11.06
N THR A 514 13.47 25.39 11.93
CA THR A 514 12.93 25.90 13.20
C THR A 514 12.69 27.39 13.07
N PRO A 515 11.57 27.90 13.58
CA PRO A 515 10.46 27.22 14.27
C PRO A 515 9.68 26.24 13.38
N LEU A 516 9.24 25.09 13.95
CA LEU A 516 8.52 24.05 13.22
C LEU A 516 7.01 24.22 13.35
N PRO A 517 6.26 24.42 12.26
CA PRO A 517 4.80 24.44 12.28
C PRO A 517 4.25 23.01 12.26
N LEU A 518 3.44 22.68 13.27
CA LEU A 518 2.73 21.41 13.42
C LEU A 518 1.22 21.66 13.34
N ARG A 519 0.51 20.92 12.50
CA ARG A 519 -0.95 20.98 12.40
C ARG A 519 -1.58 19.91 13.28
N VAL A 520 -2.64 20.27 14.00
CA VAL A 520 -3.46 19.32 14.76
C VAL A 520 -4.54 18.79 13.84
N LEU A 521 -4.40 17.53 13.42
CA LEU A 521 -5.33 16.83 12.53
C LEU A 521 -6.28 15.95 13.35
N GLY A 522 -7.36 15.47 12.71
CA GLY A 522 -8.26 14.45 13.25
C GLY A 522 -9.70 14.92 13.46
N PRO A 523 -10.48 14.17 14.25
CA PRO A 523 -11.86 14.47 14.54
C PRO A 523 -12.03 15.83 15.23
N ALA A 524 -13.19 16.46 15.04
CA ALA A 524 -13.49 17.75 15.67
C ALA A 524 -13.43 17.68 17.19
N GLY A 525 -12.64 18.55 17.81
CA GLY A 525 -12.46 18.59 19.26
C GLY A 525 -11.55 19.72 19.71
N THR A 526 -11.35 19.81 21.02
CA THR A 526 -10.43 20.75 21.66
C THR A 526 -9.16 20.04 22.08
N TRP A 527 -8.07 20.78 22.15
CA TRP A 527 -6.79 20.29 22.66
C TRP A 527 -6.14 21.30 23.61
N ARG A 528 -5.29 20.81 24.51
CA ARG A 528 -4.43 21.62 25.37
C ARG A 528 -3.07 20.96 25.52
N VAL A 529 -2.03 21.77 25.75
CA VAL A 529 -0.69 21.29 26.05
C VAL A 529 -0.65 20.73 27.46
N VAL A 530 -0.14 19.50 27.60
CA VAL A 530 0.05 18.81 28.89
C VAL A 530 1.49 18.44 29.17
N GLY A 531 2.38 18.57 28.19
CA GLY A 531 3.81 18.29 28.36
C GLY A 531 4.68 19.00 27.32
N ARG A 532 5.84 19.48 27.79
CA ARG A 532 6.90 20.08 26.98
C ARG A 532 8.25 19.57 27.47
N ARG A 533 9.08 19.10 26.56
CA ARG A 533 10.48 18.74 26.82
C ARG A 533 11.34 19.36 25.72
N GLY A 534 12.45 20.00 26.07
CA GLY A 534 13.36 20.60 25.11
C GLY A 534 12.77 21.70 24.22
N ILE A 535 11.66 22.35 24.65
CA ILE A 535 10.95 23.38 23.89
C ILE A 535 11.07 24.72 24.63
N ALA A 536 11.54 25.74 23.91
CA ALA A 536 11.62 27.10 24.44
C ALA A 536 10.26 27.79 24.37
N THR A 537 9.62 27.81 23.19
CA THR A 537 8.34 28.49 22.97
C THR A 537 7.40 27.68 22.09
N ILE A 538 6.11 27.92 22.27
CA ILE A 538 5.03 27.47 21.37
C ILE A 538 4.09 28.64 21.12
N SER A 539 3.48 28.66 19.95
CA SER A 539 2.58 29.77 19.56
C SER A 539 1.21 29.72 20.25
N LYS A 540 0.75 28.54 20.68
CA LYS A 540 -0.53 28.29 21.33
C LYS A 540 -0.38 27.14 22.34
N ASP A 541 -1.05 27.21 23.49
CA ASP A 541 -1.11 26.17 24.50
C ASP A 541 -2.46 25.43 24.59
N HIS A 542 -3.47 25.89 23.85
CA HIS A 542 -4.77 25.27 23.67
C HIS A 542 -5.38 25.69 22.34
N GLY A 543 -6.41 24.96 21.89
CA GLY A 543 -7.12 25.30 20.66
C GLY A 543 -8.06 24.19 20.20
N VAL A 544 -8.32 24.14 18.89
CA VAL A 544 -9.20 23.15 18.25
C VAL A 544 -8.47 22.40 17.15
N THR A 545 -9.00 21.25 16.78
CA THR A 545 -8.52 20.49 15.60
C THR A 545 -8.53 21.38 14.35
N GLY A 546 -7.49 21.33 13.54
CA GLY A 546 -7.27 22.22 12.39
C GLY A 546 -6.27 23.35 12.67
N ASP A 547 -6.02 23.69 13.94
CA ASP A 547 -5.03 24.70 14.31
C ASP A 547 -3.60 24.27 13.95
N THR A 548 -2.74 25.28 13.76
CA THR A 548 -1.30 25.10 13.63
C THR A 548 -0.61 25.64 14.89
N ILE A 549 0.32 24.85 15.43
CA ILE A 549 1.18 25.18 16.56
C ILE A 549 2.60 25.35 16.02
N VAL A 550 3.21 26.50 16.27
CA VAL A 550 4.62 26.72 15.90
C VAL A 550 5.48 26.41 17.13
N VAL A 551 6.39 25.47 16.98
CA VAL A 551 7.29 25.00 18.04
C VAL A 551 8.71 25.50 17.80
N THR A 552 9.27 26.18 18.80
CA THR A 552 10.70 26.56 18.81
C THR A 552 11.43 25.72 19.85
N PRO A 553 12.34 24.84 19.44
CA PRO A 553 13.19 24.09 20.37
C PRO A 553 14.03 25.02 21.24
N ALA A 554 14.41 24.57 22.44
CA ALA A 554 15.34 25.28 23.28
C ALA A 554 16.73 25.33 22.62
N SER A 555 17.48 26.39 22.81
CA SER A 555 18.82 26.52 22.24
C SER A 555 19.71 25.35 22.67
N GLY A 556 20.33 24.69 21.71
CA GLY A 556 21.14 23.48 21.94
C GLY A 556 20.30 22.23 22.28
N SER A 557 18.96 22.29 22.20
CA SER A 557 18.11 21.11 22.37
C SER A 557 17.96 20.38 21.03
N ASP A 558 18.54 19.21 20.98
CA ASP A 558 18.42 18.24 19.88
C ASP A 558 17.32 17.20 20.15
N ASP A 559 16.75 17.21 21.37
CA ASP A 559 15.75 16.27 21.86
C ASP A 559 14.55 17.04 22.45
N TRP A 560 13.45 17.09 21.74
CA TRP A 560 12.27 17.76 22.22
C TRP A 560 10.99 16.96 21.97
N ARG A 561 9.98 17.18 22.80
CA ARG A 561 8.64 16.57 22.68
C ARG A 561 7.56 17.55 23.11
N LEU A 562 6.52 17.64 22.30
CA LEU A 562 5.26 18.33 22.59
C LEU A 562 4.16 17.29 22.80
N THR A 563 3.51 17.30 23.97
CA THR A 563 2.39 16.40 24.28
C THR A 563 1.12 17.21 24.46
N LEU A 564 0.07 16.81 23.75
CA LEU A 564 -1.26 17.40 23.81
C LEU A 564 -2.26 16.43 24.43
N GLU A 565 -3.26 16.95 25.12
CA GLU A 565 -4.47 16.25 25.53
C GLU A 565 -5.64 16.72 24.66
N TYR A 566 -6.34 15.79 24.03
CA TYR A 566 -7.51 16.03 23.21
C TYR A 566 -8.80 15.60 23.93
N ARG A 567 -9.89 16.33 23.66
CA ARG A 567 -11.27 15.97 24.05
C ARG A 567 -12.23 16.31 22.92
N GLY A 568 -12.99 15.32 22.46
CA GLY A 568 -13.98 15.46 21.40
C GLY A 568 -15.40 15.20 21.87
N ARG A 569 -16.38 15.71 21.11
CA ARG A 569 -17.82 15.43 21.35
C ARG A 569 -18.21 14.03 20.94
N ASN A 570 -17.47 13.40 20.03
CA ASN A 570 -17.70 12.03 19.56
C ASN A 570 -16.66 11.10 20.15
N ALA A 571 -16.97 9.81 20.20
CA ALA A 571 -15.99 8.77 20.47
C ALA A 571 -14.94 8.75 19.36
N ILE A 572 -13.71 8.40 19.72
CA ILE A 572 -12.58 8.26 18.79
C ILE A 572 -11.97 6.85 18.96
N THR A 573 -11.21 6.43 17.94
CA THR A 573 -10.45 5.17 18.01
C THR A 573 -8.95 5.50 17.86
N SER A 574 -8.13 5.05 18.81
CA SER A 574 -6.68 5.23 18.74
C SER A 574 -6.08 4.44 17.56
N PRO A 575 -4.86 4.80 17.08
CA PRO A 575 -4.18 4.06 16.01
C PRO A 575 -3.96 2.56 16.31
N ARG A 576 -4.14 2.14 17.56
CA ARG A 576 -4.03 0.74 18.02
C ARG A 576 -5.37 0.11 18.39
N GLY A 577 -6.49 0.71 17.93
CA GLY A 577 -7.82 0.15 18.07
C GLY A 577 -8.46 0.31 19.46
N ARG A 578 -7.93 1.17 20.34
CA ARG A 578 -8.59 1.49 21.61
C ARG A 578 -9.67 2.54 21.40
N SER A 579 -10.90 2.23 21.80
CA SER A 579 -11.98 3.20 21.79
C SER A 579 -11.88 4.13 23.00
N ILE A 580 -12.05 5.44 22.76
CA ILE A 580 -12.15 6.47 23.78
C ILE A 580 -13.54 7.08 23.64
N ALA A 581 -14.32 7.03 24.72
CA ALA A 581 -15.69 7.53 24.72
C ALA A 581 -15.75 9.06 24.47
N ALA A 582 -16.90 9.53 24.02
CA ALA A 582 -17.17 10.95 23.87
C ALA A 582 -16.86 11.72 25.16
N GLY A 583 -16.16 12.85 25.06
CA GLY A 583 -15.68 13.63 26.20
C GLY A 583 -14.46 13.05 26.93
N GLY A 584 -14.07 11.83 26.59
CA GLY A 584 -12.89 11.19 27.15
C GLY A 584 -11.58 11.90 26.76
N SER A 585 -10.56 11.75 27.60
CA SER A 585 -9.24 12.33 27.38
C SER A 585 -8.36 11.39 26.58
N TYR A 586 -7.66 11.92 25.57
CA TYR A 586 -6.68 11.20 24.77
C TYR A 586 -5.40 12.02 24.64
N GLN A 587 -4.24 11.43 24.95
CA GLN A 587 -2.94 12.08 24.81
C GLN A 587 -2.26 11.64 23.53
N PHE A 588 -1.69 12.58 22.81
CA PHE A 588 -0.90 12.37 21.60
C PHE A 588 0.26 13.37 21.56
N TRP A 589 1.28 13.05 20.78
CA TRP A 589 2.51 13.83 20.80
C TRP A 589 3.21 13.86 19.45
N TYR A 590 4.12 14.81 19.32
CA TYR A 590 5.16 14.84 18.32
C TYR A 590 6.50 15.01 19.00
N GLU A 591 7.49 14.25 18.59
CA GLU A 591 8.84 14.33 19.13
C GLU A 591 9.88 14.28 18.02
N ARG A 592 11.03 14.86 18.30
CA ARG A 592 12.18 14.85 17.40
C ARG A 592 13.46 14.70 18.23
N LEU A 593 14.33 13.80 17.77
CA LEU A 593 15.69 13.65 18.24
C LEU A 593 16.62 13.82 17.05
N THR A 594 17.34 14.94 17.03
CA THR A 594 18.28 15.30 15.95
C THR A 594 19.58 15.75 16.60
N PRO A 595 20.44 14.81 17.04
CA PRO A 595 21.73 15.15 17.64
C PRO A 595 22.54 16.03 16.70
N ASN A 596 23.23 16.99 17.29
CA ASN A 596 24.14 17.84 16.55
C ASN A 596 25.37 17.01 16.14
N THR A 597 25.45 16.69 14.85
CA THR A 597 26.56 15.92 14.26
C THR A 597 27.19 16.74 13.13
N ASP A 598 28.47 16.55 12.91
CA ASP A 598 29.23 17.13 11.80
C ASP A 598 30.02 15.99 11.14
N TRP A 599 29.40 15.32 10.20
CA TRP A 599 29.97 14.19 9.51
C TRP A 599 31.04 14.62 8.51
N ASP A 600 32.26 14.09 8.63
CA ASP A 600 33.28 14.09 7.57
C ASP A 600 33.07 12.83 6.72
N VAL A 601 32.54 13.01 5.51
CA VAL A 601 32.18 11.91 4.60
C VAL A 601 33.17 11.89 3.43
N ARG A 602 33.80 10.75 3.21
CA ARG A 602 34.79 10.53 2.16
C ARG A 602 34.36 9.41 1.25
N PHE A 603 34.41 9.69 -0.07
CA PHE A 603 34.00 8.75 -1.11
C PHE A 603 35.22 8.22 -1.85
N TYR A 604 35.18 6.92 -2.15
CA TYR A 604 36.23 6.17 -2.82
C TYR A 604 35.60 5.33 -3.94
N THR A 605 36.38 4.97 -4.96
CA THR A 605 35.96 3.97 -5.95
C THR A 605 36.70 2.67 -5.76
N TRP A 606 36.09 1.59 -6.18
CA TRP A 606 36.72 0.28 -6.21
C TRP A 606 36.47 -0.41 -7.56
N SER A 607 37.26 -1.44 -7.87
CA SER A 607 37.20 -2.23 -9.09
C SER A 607 37.21 -3.72 -8.73
N ASP A 608 37.03 -4.59 -9.69
CA ASP A 608 37.02 -6.04 -9.46
C ASP A 608 38.34 -6.52 -8.78
N SER A 609 39.47 -5.85 -9.04
CA SER A 609 40.75 -6.14 -8.37
C SER A 609 40.85 -5.63 -6.93
N THR A 610 39.96 -4.72 -6.53
CA THR A 610 39.92 -4.12 -5.18
C THR A 610 38.56 -4.33 -4.51
N ASP A 611 37.78 -5.32 -4.97
CA ASP A 611 36.44 -5.61 -4.46
C ASP A 611 36.48 -5.84 -2.95
N PRO A 612 35.72 -5.05 -2.15
CA PRO A 612 35.71 -5.11 -0.69
C PRO A 612 35.21 -6.44 -0.13
N ARG A 613 34.57 -7.29 -0.97
CA ARG A 613 34.08 -8.61 -0.62
C ARG A 613 35.15 -9.70 -0.64
N THR A 614 36.24 -9.48 -1.38
CA THR A 614 37.23 -10.54 -1.68
C THR A 614 38.19 -10.83 -0.55
N SER A 615 38.45 -9.88 0.33
CA SER A 615 39.31 -10.08 1.51
C SER A 615 39.03 -9.06 2.62
N PRO A 616 39.30 -9.39 3.87
CA PRO A 616 39.12 -8.46 5.01
C PRO A 616 39.88 -7.14 4.84
N ASP A 617 41.02 -7.15 4.13
CA ASP A 617 41.88 -5.99 3.95
C ASP A 617 41.53 -5.17 2.69
N ALA A 618 40.64 -5.65 1.83
CA ALA A 618 40.33 -4.99 0.57
C ALA A 618 39.80 -3.56 0.82
N PHE A 619 38.87 -3.38 1.72
CA PHE A 619 38.33 -2.08 2.07
C PHE A 619 39.39 -1.13 2.64
N ALA A 620 40.28 -1.64 3.48
CA ALA A 620 41.40 -0.85 4.02
C ALA A 620 42.37 -0.40 2.92
N ARG A 621 42.57 -1.20 1.87
CA ARG A 621 43.40 -0.78 0.71
C ARG A 621 42.73 0.33 -0.11
N ILE A 622 41.41 0.24 -0.30
CA ILE A 622 40.63 1.29 -1.00
C ILE A 622 40.75 2.61 -0.26
N THR A 623 40.51 2.60 1.05
CA THR A 623 40.42 3.81 1.89
C THR A 623 41.80 4.42 2.26
N LYS A 624 42.92 3.74 1.94
CA LYS A 624 44.28 4.33 1.97
C LYS A 624 44.56 5.27 0.80
N GLN A 625 43.79 5.20 -0.26
CA GLN A 625 43.92 6.10 -1.40
C GLN A 625 43.32 7.47 -1.08
N ALA A 626 43.60 8.46 -1.91
CA ALA A 626 42.92 9.75 -1.80
C ALA A 626 41.44 9.57 -2.13
N PRO A 627 40.54 10.19 -1.38
CA PRO A 627 39.11 10.15 -1.71
C PRO A 627 38.84 10.88 -3.03
N ILE A 628 37.92 10.36 -3.83
CA ILE A 628 37.49 11.00 -5.08
C ILE A 628 36.60 12.22 -4.83
N ALA A 629 35.91 12.21 -3.68
CA ALA A 629 35.10 13.34 -3.20
C ALA A 629 35.06 13.32 -1.67
N SER A 630 34.80 14.48 -1.06
CA SER A 630 34.54 14.61 0.36
C SER A 630 33.47 15.67 0.62
N GLN A 631 32.69 15.49 1.68
CA GLN A 631 31.62 16.38 2.09
C GLN A 631 31.57 16.50 3.60
N ARG A 632 31.20 17.69 4.11
CA ARG A 632 30.75 17.88 5.48
C ARG A 632 29.22 17.98 5.47
N THR A 633 28.55 17.26 6.38
CA THR A 633 27.10 17.29 6.49
C THR A 633 26.67 17.10 7.96
N ASP A 634 25.56 17.72 8.32
CA ASP A 634 24.94 17.57 9.65
C ASP A 634 24.21 16.22 9.82
N ARG A 635 24.08 15.44 8.74
CA ARG A 635 23.42 14.12 8.75
C ARG A 635 24.07 13.17 7.76
N LEU A 636 24.18 11.91 8.16
CA LEU A 636 24.47 10.82 7.25
C LEU A 636 23.15 10.20 6.81
N ASP A 637 22.65 10.65 5.65
CA ASP A 637 21.32 10.34 5.16
C ASP A 637 21.31 10.48 3.63
N TYR A 638 21.63 9.39 2.94
CA TYR A 638 21.69 9.31 1.50
C TYR A 638 20.68 8.29 0.97
N MET A 639 19.90 8.68 -0.02
CA MET A 639 19.05 7.80 -0.79
C MET A 639 19.08 8.26 -2.25
N TRP A 640 19.65 7.47 -3.15
CA TRP A 640 19.73 7.77 -4.58
C TRP A 640 19.96 6.53 -5.44
N TYR A 641 19.47 6.58 -6.67
CA TYR A 641 19.86 5.66 -7.73
C TYR A 641 21.15 6.08 -8.41
N SER A 642 21.35 7.39 -8.52
CA SER A 642 22.59 7.98 -9.09
C SER A 642 23.08 9.07 -8.16
N PRO A 643 24.32 8.99 -7.65
CA PRO A 643 24.86 9.96 -6.70
C PRO A 643 24.82 11.39 -7.25
N THR A 644 24.36 12.32 -6.41
CA THR A 644 24.35 13.74 -6.72
C THR A 644 25.72 14.40 -6.50
N ILE A 645 26.62 13.75 -5.77
CA ILE A 645 27.98 14.22 -5.44
C ILE A 645 28.94 13.80 -6.56
N LYS A 646 29.38 14.74 -7.35
CA LYS A 646 30.33 14.44 -8.44
C LYS A 646 31.78 14.47 -7.92
N PRO A 647 32.67 13.56 -8.37
CA PRO A 647 32.53 12.58 -9.45
C PRO A 647 32.15 11.15 -8.99
N VAL A 648 31.40 10.97 -7.89
CA VAL A 648 31.02 9.63 -7.40
C VAL A 648 30.22 8.88 -8.47
N PRO A 649 30.65 7.66 -8.87
CA PRO A 649 29.95 6.86 -9.87
C PRO A 649 28.64 6.24 -9.30
N GLN A 650 27.80 5.73 -10.17
CA GLN A 650 26.53 5.08 -9.78
C GLN A 650 26.75 3.76 -9.05
N SER A 651 27.82 3.05 -9.36
CA SER A 651 28.16 1.72 -8.81
C SER A 651 29.62 1.64 -8.41
N LYS A 652 29.98 0.62 -7.63
CA LYS A 652 31.35 0.31 -7.22
C LYS A 652 32.06 1.48 -6.52
N TYR A 653 31.44 2.02 -5.48
CA TYR A 653 32.05 3.03 -4.63
C TYR A 653 31.97 2.64 -3.13
N ALA A 654 32.75 3.31 -2.32
CA ALA A 654 32.81 3.12 -0.88
C ALA A 654 32.76 4.46 -0.15
N ILE A 655 32.24 4.43 1.08
CA ILE A 655 32.13 5.60 1.95
C ILE A 655 32.82 5.29 3.28
N VAL A 656 33.59 6.26 3.78
CA VAL A 656 33.99 6.35 5.19
C VAL A 656 33.44 7.64 5.74
N ALA A 657 32.58 7.56 6.74
CA ALA A 657 32.03 8.71 7.42
C ALA A 657 32.39 8.69 8.91
N THR A 658 32.82 9.83 9.44
CA THR A 658 33.18 9.96 10.86
C THR A 658 32.54 11.20 11.45
N THR A 659 32.10 11.11 12.69
CA THR A 659 31.59 12.24 13.47
C THR A 659 31.80 12.03 14.96
N LYS A 660 31.67 13.10 15.72
CA LYS A 660 31.53 13.07 17.18
C LYS A 660 30.12 13.49 17.55
N VAL A 661 29.41 12.68 18.32
CA VAL A 661 28.06 12.98 18.79
C VAL A 661 28.06 13.07 20.33
N THR A 662 27.33 14.05 20.86
CA THR A 662 27.06 14.16 22.28
C THR A 662 25.58 14.01 22.55
N LEU A 663 25.19 13.03 23.34
CA LEU A 663 23.82 12.73 23.72
C LEU A 663 23.60 13.04 25.20
N ALA A 664 22.43 13.57 25.54
CA ALA A 664 22.03 13.78 26.94
C ALA A 664 21.99 12.46 27.71
N PRO A 665 22.08 12.49 29.04
CA PRO A 665 22.02 11.27 29.86
C PRO A 665 20.76 10.46 29.55
N GLY A 666 20.91 9.14 29.29
CA GLY A 666 19.78 8.25 28.93
C GLY A 666 20.25 7.03 28.16
N THR A 667 19.28 6.22 27.76
CA THR A 667 19.45 5.09 26.84
C THR A 667 18.97 5.47 25.45
N TYR A 668 19.73 5.05 24.46
CA TYR A 668 19.44 5.29 23.04
C TYR A 668 19.68 4.01 22.24
N THR A 669 19.13 3.98 21.06
CA THR A 669 19.46 3.02 20.01
C THR A 669 20.07 3.81 18.85
N LEU A 670 21.29 3.45 18.44
CA LEU A 670 21.82 3.81 17.14
C LEU A 670 21.17 2.89 16.14
N ARG A 671 20.61 3.44 15.08
CA ARG A 671 19.94 2.71 14.00
C ARG A 671 20.57 3.09 12.67
N THR A 672 20.87 2.10 11.85
CA THR A 672 21.28 2.29 10.46
C THR A 672 20.26 1.71 9.53
N ILE A 673 20.17 2.28 8.33
CA ILE A 673 19.53 1.68 7.17
C ILE A 673 20.54 1.71 6.05
N SER A 674 20.82 0.58 5.45
CA SER A 674 21.81 0.46 4.40
C SER A 674 21.38 -0.46 3.27
N ASP A 675 21.80 -0.10 2.08
CA ASP A 675 21.76 -0.82 0.82
C ASP A 675 22.98 -0.36 0.02
N ASP A 676 24.05 -1.08 -0.09
CA ASP A 676 24.40 -2.44 0.33
C ASP A 676 24.94 -2.52 1.79
N ALA A 677 26.17 -2.96 1.95
CA ALA A 677 26.83 -3.39 3.18
C ALA A 677 27.34 -2.25 4.07
N ILE A 678 27.25 -2.43 5.39
CA ILE A 678 27.64 -1.44 6.38
C ILE A 678 28.44 -2.03 7.55
N ARG A 679 29.33 -1.23 8.11
CA ARG A 679 29.97 -1.42 9.40
C ARG A 679 29.92 -0.14 10.22
N VAL A 680 29.60 -0.27 11.50
CA VAL A 680 29.64 0.87 12.41
C VAL A 680 30.51 0.57 13.63
N SER A 681 31.36 1.51 13.95
CA SER A 681 32.16 1.49 15.18
C SER A 681 31.81 2.69 16.06
N ILE A 682 31.67 2.44 17.38
CA ILE A 682 31.49 3.45 18.42
C ILE A 682 32.70 3.37 19.34
N ASP A 683 33.38 4.49 19.53
CA ASP A 683 34.58 4.61 20.39
C ASP A 683 35.64 3.54 20.06
N GLY A 684 35.83 3.27 18.77
CA GLY A 684 36.75 2.28 18.24
C GLY A 684 36.28 0.83 18.29
N LYS A 685 35.14 0.53 18.92
CA LYS A 685 34.57 -0.81 18.98
C LYS A 685 33.50 -0.99 17.90
N ARG A 686 33.61 -2.03 17.06
CA ARG A 686 32.60 -2.40 16.09
C ARG A 686 31.31 -2.88 16.78
N VAL A 687 30.19 -2.29 16.44
CA VAL A 687 28.86 -2.56 17.02
C VAL A 687 27.84 -3.06 16.02
N ILE A 688 28.03 -2.73 14.72
CA ILE A 688 27.30 -3.27 13.59
C ILE A 688 28.33 -3.79 12.60
N ASP A 689 28.13 -5.00 12.07
CA ASP A 689 28.99 -5.64 11.08
C ASP A 689 28.14 -6.46 10.11
N ASP A 690 27.40 -5.75 9.27
CA ASP A 690 26.66 -6.34 8.14
C ASP A 690 27.39 -6.03 6.84
N TRP A 691 28.28 -6.95 6.45
CA TRP A 691 29.28 -6.74 5.40
C TRP A 691 29.02 -7.56 4.15
N THR A 692 27.83 -8.13 4.03
CA THR A 692 27.35 -8.82 2.82
C THR A 692 26.47 -7.87 2.02
N PRO A 693 26.57 -7.83 0.69
CA PRO A 693 25.61 -7.05 -0.11
C PRO A 693 24.17 -7.49 0.18
N HIS A 694 23.30 -6.53 0.38
CA HIS A 694 21.88 -6.74 0.67
C HIS A 694 21.05 -5.56 0.18
N GLU A 695 19.79 -5.80 -0.10
CA GLU A 695 18.79 -4.74 -0.21
C GLU A 695 18.63 -4.02 1.14
N SER A 696 17.92 -2.89 1.16
CA SER A 696 17.82 -2.06 2.37
C SER A 696 17.44 -2.83 3.63
N VAL A 697 18.31 -2.83 4.62
CA VAL A 697 18.18 -3.51 5.93
C VAL A 697 18.33 -2.51 7.07
N VAL A 698 17.64 -2.79 8.17
CA VAL A 698 17.71 -2.00 9.41
C VAL A 698 18.53 -2.71 10.46
N ASP A 699 19.68 -2.15 10.81
CA ASP A 699 20.49 -2.59 11.94
C ASP A 699 20.37 -1.67 13.14
N THR A 700 20.59 -2.23 14.32
CA THR A 700 20.51 -1.46 15.56
C THR A 700 21.63 -1.83 16.53
N ALA A 701 22.11 -0.83 17.26
CA ALA A 701 23.04 -1.04 18.37
C ALA A 701 22.65 -0.19 19.59
N PRO A 702 22.73 -0.73 20.82
CA PRO A 702 22.44 0.03 22.01
C PRO A 702 23.53 1.10 22.26
N LEU A 703 23.08 2.29 22.68
CA LEU A 703 23.96 3.43 22.96
C LEU A 703 23.52 4.10 24.27
N ARG A 704 24.44 4.60 25.04
CA ARG A 704 24.16 5.40 26.24
C ARG A 704 24.38 6.88 25.95
N GLY A 705 23.82 7.73 26.78
CA GLY A 705 24.15 9.16 26.78
C GLY A 705 25.63 9.39 27.12
N GLY A 706 26.22 10.40 26.49
CA GLY A 706 27.63 10.73 26.56
C GLY A 706 28.17 11.24 25.23
N THR A 707 29.48 11.48 25.18
CA THR A 707 30.13 11.85 23.91
C THR A 707 30.78 10.62 23.30
N HIS A 708 30.51 10.36 22.03
CA HIS A 708 30.96 9.18 21.31
C HIS A 708 31.59 9.57 19.97
N ASP A 709 32.67 8.87 19.62
CA ASP A 709 33.28 8.91 18.31
C ASP A 709 32.67 7.81 17.45
N LEU A 710 32.02 8.20 16.33
CA LEU A 710 31.37 7.29 15.40
C LEU A 710 32.19 7.17 14.12
N ARG A 711 32.32 5.95 13.61
CA ARG A 711 32.88 5.65 12.30
C ARG A 711 31.94 4.69 11.56
N VAL A 712 31.51 5.10 10.38
CA VAL A 712 30.71 4.29 9.45
C VAL A 712 31.56 3.95 8.24
N GLU A 713 31.58 2.69 7.87
CA GLU A 713 32.18 2.15 6.66
C GLU A 713 31.05 1.51 5.83
N TYR A 714 31.02 1.82 4.52
CA TYR A 714 29.97 1.39 3.63
C TYR A 714 30.56 1.13 2.25
N TYR A 715 30.02 0.16 1.50
CA TYR A 715 30.30 0.04 0.08
C TYR A 715 29.02 -0.25 -0.69
N GLN A 716 28.95 0.28 -1.92
CA GLN A 716 27.90 0.07 -2.90
C GLN A 716 28.43 -0.81 -4.02
N VAL A 717 27.65 -1.84 -4.40
CA VAL A 717 27.90 -2.68 -5.56
C VAL A 717 27.25 -2.09 -6.79
N ASP A 718 25.93 -2.03 -6.83
CA ASP A 718 25.13 -1.44 -7.90
C ASP A 718 23.70 -1.12 -7.40
N GLY A 719 22.81 -0.69 -8.30
CA GLY A 719 21.41 -0.44 -7.97
C GLY A 719 21.16 0.85 -7.18
N TRP A 720 20.22 0.79 -6.28
CA TRP A 720 19.89 1.86 -5.34
C TRP A 720 20.88 1.89 -4.18
N THR A 721 21.05 3.07 -3.62
CA THR A 721 21.82 3.31 -2.40
C THR A 721 20.88 3.84 -1.34
N GLU A 722 20.87 3.24 -0.18
CA GLU A 722 20.39 3.86 1.06
C GLU A 722 21.50 3.77 2.12
N LEU A 723 21.87 4.89 2.70
CA LEU A 723 22.81 4.95 3.82
C LEU A 723 22.33 6.00 4.81
N ARG A 724 21.74 5.56 5.91
CA ARG A 724 21.18 6.43 6.92
C ARG A 724 21.63 6.02 8.30
N VAL A 725 21.96 7.00 9.16
CA VAL A 725 22.28 6.80 10.56
C VAL A 725 21.41 7.69 11.42
N ASP A 726 20.60 7.06 12.25
CA ASP A 726 19.66 7.71 13.16
C ASP A 726 19.94 7.37 14.63
N PHE A 727 19.41 8.21 15.51
CA PHE A 727 19.40 7.96 16.95
C PHE A 727 17.95 7.95 17.44
N VAL A 728 17.60 6.95 18.22
CA VAL A 728 16.26 6.80 18.78
C VAL A 728 16.36 6.71 20.29
N ARG A 729 15.48 7.41 21.02
CA ARG A 729 15.47 7.34 22.49
C ARG A 729 14.87 6.01 22.95
N GLY A 730 15.52 5.39 23.95
CA GLY A 730 15.11 4.09 24.49
C GLY A 730 15.75 2.90 23.75
N THR A 731 15.32 1.70 24.11
CA THR A 731 15.71 0.46 23.43
C THR A 731 14.66 0.14 22.37
N GLN A 732 15.02 0.22 21.08
CA GLN A 732 14.23 -0.36 20.01
C GLN A 732 14.76 -1.77 19.72
N ARG A 733 13.85 -2.70 19.41
CA ARG A 733 14.22 -3.95 18.75
C ARG A 733 14.38 -3.64 17.25
N PRO A 734 15.24 -4.37 16.53
CA PRO A 734 15.24 -4.33 15.07
C PRO A 734 13.79 -4.56 14.61
N GLY A 735 13.26 -3.64 13.83
CA GLY A 735 11.96 -3.85 13.20
C GLY A 735 12.11 -5.07 12.32
N GLY A 736 11.21 -6.05 12.46
CA GLY A 736 11.12 -7.13 11.49
C GLY A 736 10.61 -6.57 10.17
N SER A 737 11.49 -5.97 9.38
CA SER A 737 11.24 -5.84 7.96
C SER A 737 11.04 -7.26 7.43
N PRO A 738 10.12 -7.50 6.49
CA PRO A 738 10.14 -8.73 5.69
C PRO A 738 11.36 -8.66 4.75
N GLY A 739 12.57 -8.75 5.34
CA GLY A 739 13.79 -8.82 4.58
C GLY A 739 13.80 -10.04 3.66
N PRO A 740 14.51 -9.99 2.54
CA PRO A 740 14.72 -11.16 1.71
C PRO A 740 15.53 -12.17 2.54
N HIS A 741 14.98 -13.34 2.74
CA HIS A 741 15.71 -14.55 3.14
C HIS A 741 15.66 -15.53 2.01
#